data_2ce2ecf8a39664c30eedc727a40ad658
#
_entry.id   2ce2ecf8a39664c30eedc727a40ad658
#
_cell.length_a   1.000
_cell.length_b   1.000
_cell.length_c   1.000
_cell.angle_alpha   90.00
_cell.angle_beta   90.00
_cell.angle_gamma   90.00
#
_symmetry.space_group_name_H-M   'P 1'
#
loop_
_entity.id
_entity.type
_entity.pdbx_description
1 polymer ?
#
loop_
_entity_poly.entity_id
_entity_poly.type
_entity_poly.pdbx_seq_one_letter_code
_entity_poly.pdbx_strand_id
1 'polypeptide(L)'
;MTPKSLPTFDIDMASRLMNTPSIFLHSASPAISLSHFPVRRGLCHSVAMSSSSLTLSLAVPTHCMPVELRWKRSSVAFRPLARFEPRLYSTLGLFELIKREVKAMQLNANRVRSTPRNVLSSKEEVLLNTEIKKHDLEKGILLEFQKDSNKTLLAVVQKPDGKKNWMVSDQNGVTFSIKPQQIKYIIPGTKDFEPADIADFLHRAKHLLDPSLLECAWEELLENEQIVNAEGLAEIIYGKTDPLESYCAHVLLSQDEVHFKVRESKGYSSVYEPRSLSQVDELSQRKEAKESYQRELEAFICVLKSAKEQPIHAKPSKYSWQADDKIQHRIEALEAFALDACKSDEQKRTATEVLKALGIPRFSSSAVDLLINIGYFPVHVNLELLKFEIPTKHSDEVLSLVSDILEHSLPDQDEHFRKDLTYLKVYAIDVDEADELDDALSAEKLPDGRIKVWIHVADATRWVDHNSILIKEAKSRATSVFLPTETIPMFPLKLAMEKMSLKQGIVCNTVSISVVLNEDGSIAEHNIEVATIRPTYMMTYDEASELLFLGIEEEPELGLLSEAAVLRLKWRLKQGAIDTPMIDARVKVPNPDDPEPIINLYLHDPTSPAMRLVSEMMIMCGEAIAKFGGEHGIPLPYRGQSQSSLAAASLSYLPEGPARSSAYVRSMRRVEMDFRRPIPHGSLRVPGYVQFTSPIRRYVDLLAHYQSLNSRIHVIKI
;
A
#
# COMPACT_ATOMS: atom_id res chain seq x y z
N MET A 1 19.82 34.66 -39.90
CA MET A 1 19.70 33.95 -38.61
C MET A 1 18.71 32.82 -38.81
N THR A 2 19.18 31.61 -38.81
CA THR A 2 18.40 30.41 -39.06
C THR A 2 17.44 30.15 -37.88
N PRO A 3 16.18 29.76 -38.09
CA PRO A 3 15.24 29.46 -37.00
C PRO A 3 15.68 28.18 -36.28
N LYS A 4 15.85 28.26 -34.96
CA LYS A 4 16.06 27.09 -34.08
C LYS A 4 14.79 26.22 -34.13
N SER A 5 14.97 25.00 -34.58
CA SER A 5 13.95 23.96 -34.55
C SER A 5 13.43 23.75 -33.14
N LEU A 6 12.13 23.79 -32.95
CA LEU A 6 11.40 23.38 -31.76
C LEU A 6 11.71 21.92 -31.43
N PRO A 7 11.88 21.57 -30.17
CA PRO A 7 12.03 20.17 -29.80
C PRO A 7 10.71 19.42 -30.09
N THR A 8 10.81 18.40 -30.90
CA THR A 8 9.73 17.43 -31.11
C THR A 8 9.37 16.80 -29.79
N PHE A 9 8.11 16.95 -29.41
CA PHE A 9 7.55 16.36 -28.19
C PHE A 9 7.61 14.83 -28.30
N ASP A 10 8.30 14.21 -27.36
CA ASP A 10 8.46 12.76 -27.31
C ASP A 10 7.11 12.11 -26.92
N ILE A 11 6.43 11.53 -27.91
CA ILE A 11 5.12 10.88 -27.75
C ILE A 11 5.19 9.69 -26.79
N ASP A 12 6.37 9.11 -26.62
CA ASP A 12 6.60 7.97 -25.75
C ASP A 12 6.55 8.37 -24.24
N MET A 13 6.83 9.63 -23.93
CA MET A 13 6.73 10.17 -22.58
C MET A 13 5.29 10.46 -22.14
N ALA A 14 4.41 10.80 -23.07
CA ALA A 14 2.99 10.99 -22.80
C ALA A 14 2.31 9.67 -22.38
N SER A 15 2.75 8.54 -22.93
CA SER A 15 2.23 7.21 -22.56
C SER A 15 2.60 6.79 -21.14
N ARG A 16 3.73 7.27 -20.61
CA ARG A 16 4.17 6.99 -19.23
C ARG A 16 3.40 7.82 -18.19
N LEU A 17 2.97 9.02 -18.53
CA LEU A 17 2.10 9.85 -17.69
C LEU A 17 0.66 9.31 -17.61
N MET A 18 0.24 8.52 -18.59
CA MET A 18 -1.09 7.92 -18.63
C MET A 18 -1.25 6.68 -17.75
N ASN A 19 -0.17 6.04 -17.33
CA ASN A 19 -0.20 4.84 -16.50
C ASN A 19 -0.18 5.11 -15.00
N THR A 20 -0.12 6.36 -14.57
CA THR A 20 -0.43 6.70 -13.19
C THR A 20 -1.95 6.63 -13.01
N PRO A 21 -2.47 5.77 -12.12
CA PRO A 21 -3.89 5.78 -11.82
C PRO A 21 -4.26 7.18 -11.34
N SER A 22 -5.20 7.83 -12.02
CA SER A 22 -5.84 9.03 -11.48
C SER A 22 -6.40 8.63 -10.13
N ILE A 23 -5.78 9.12 -9.07
CA ILE A 23 -6.24 8.90 -7.70
C ILE A 23 -7.50 9.76 -7.54
N PHE A 24 -8.62 9.26 -8.07
CA PHE A 24 -9.91 9.55 -7.51
C PHE A 24 -10.00 8.65 -6.28
N LEU A 25 -9.73 9.21 -5.14
CA LEU A 25 -10.16 8.64 -3.86
C LEU A 25 -11.69 8.55 -3.89
N HIS A 26 -12.21 7.48 -4.48
CA HIS A 26 -13.54 7.02 -4.15
C HIS A 26 -13.44 6.49 -2.74
N SER A 27 -13.90 7.29 -1.79
CA SER A 27 -14.23 6.80 -0.46
C SER A 27 -15.29 5.70 -0.63
N ALA A 28 -14.85 4.45 -0.73
CA ALA A 28 -15.73 3.30 -0.57
C ALA A 28 -16.04 3.19 0.93
N SER A 29 -17.07 3.88 1.37
CA SER A 29 -17.68 3.63 2.68
C SER A 29 -18.28 2.24 2.70
N PRO A 30 -18.01 1.43 3.74
CA PRO A 30 -18.73 0.18 3.94
C PRO A 30 -20.19 0.50 4.29
N ALA A 31 -21.12 -0.02 3.51
CA ALA A 31 -22.54 0.07 3.76
C ALA A 31 -22.88 -0.59 5.12
N ILE A 32 -23.23 0.22 6.11
CA ILE A 32 -23.85 -0.25 7.34
C ILE A 32 -25.34 -0.47 7.03
N SER A 33 -25.72 -1.73 7.00
CA SER A 33 -27.12 -2.17 6.91
C SER A 33 -27.84 -1.87 8.24
N LEU A 34 -28.72 -0.91 8.23
CA LEU A 34 -29.70 -0.70 9.30
C LEU A 34 -31.00 -1.44 8.94
N SER A 35 -31.23 -2.58 9.54
CA SER A 35 -32.51 -3.30 9.51
C SER A 35 -33.28 -3.04 10.81
N HIS A 36 -34.53 -2.53 10.64
CA HIS A 36 -35.72 -2.66 11.48
C HIS A 36 -35.72 -2.13 12.92
N PHE A 37 -36.46 -1.01 13.11
CA PHE A 37 -37.26 -0.79 14.28
C PHE A 37 -38.68 -0.27 13.92
N PRO A 38 -39.75 -0.70 14.62
CA PRO A 38 -41.12 -0.45 14.23
C PRO A 38 -41.63 0.92 14.68
N VAL A 39 -42.37 1.57 13.78
CA VAL A 39 -43.07 2.84 14.02
C VAL A 39 -44.30 2.62 14.92
N ARG A 40 -44.35 3.30 16.06
CA ARG A 40 -45.62 3.58 16.78
C ARG A 40 -46.06 4.99 16.42
N ARG A 41 -47.32 5.08 15.94
CA ARG A 41 -48.07 6.34 15.73
C ARG A 41 -48.45 6.99 17.08
N GLY A 42 -48.36 8.32 17.12
CA GLY A 42 -48.95 9.12 18.20
C GLY A 42 -48.75 10.62 18.02
N LEU A 43 -49.79 11.26 17.48
CA LEU A 43 -50.30 12.61 17.71
C LEU A 43 -49.43 13.88 17.53
N CYS A 44 -49.96 14.69 16.64
CA CYS A 44 -49.65 16.13 16.40
C CYS A 44 -49.67 17.00 17.63
N HIS A 45 -48.69 17.93 17.72
CA HIS A 45 -48.98 19.31 18.12
C HIS A 45 -47.91 20.25 17.52
N SER A 46 -48.43 21.29 16.91
CA SER A 46 -47.70 22.43 16.33
C SER A 46 -47.10 23.33 17.41
N VAL A 47 -45.84 23.69 17.32
CA VAL A 47 -45.32 24.92 17.93
C VAL A 47 -44.14 25.43 17.10
N ALA A 48 -44.09 26.76 17.01
CA ALA A 48 -43.30 27.59 16.13
C ALA A 48 -41.80 27.58 16.36
N MET A 49 -41.11 28.04 15.31
CA MET A 49 -39.69 28.29 15.15
C MET A 49 -39.00 29.06 16.28
N SER A 50 -37.81 28.62 16.62
CA SER A 50 -36.69 29.53 16.90
C SER A 50 -35.37 28.81 16.53
N SER A 51 -34.58 29.49 15.76
CA SER A 51 -33.22 29.12 15.34
C SER A 51 -32.29 29.03 16.54
N SER A 52 -31.65 27.89 16.72
CA SER A 52 -30.42 27.77 17.50
C SER A 52 -29.66 26.53 17.11
N SER A 53 -28.41 26.75 16.80
CA SER A 53 -27.34 25.80 16.47
C SER A 53 -27.35 24.58 17.42
N LEU A 54 -27.51 23.38 16.87
CA LEU A 54 -27.38 22.11 17.57
C LEU A 54 -25.95 21.56 17.33
N THR A 55 -25.09 21.78 18.31
CA THR A 55 -23.87 20.98 18.50
C THR A 55 -24.27 19.64 19.10
N LEU A 56 -24.17 18.57 18.34
CA LEU A 56 -24.32 17.20 18.82
C LEU A 56 -22.98 16.71 19.37
N SER A 57 -22.81 16.75 20.65
CA SER A 57 -21.74 16.06 21.37
C SER A 57 -22.25 14.66 21.72
N LEU A 58 -21.70 13.64 21.04
CA LEU A 58 -21.94 12.24 21.37
C LEU A 58 -20.88 11.78 22.38
N ALA A 59 -21.29 11.75 23.66
CA ALA A 59 -20.58 11.04 24.71
C ALA A 59 -20.85 9.54 24.58
N VAL A 60 -19.80 8.73 24.40
CA VAL A 60 -19.86 7.26 24.39
C VAL A 60 -19.56 6.75 25.80
N PRO A 61 -20.43 5.93 26.42
CA PRO A 61 -20.12 5.30 27.70
C PRO A 61 -19.21 4.09 27.47
N THR A 62 -18.13 4.03 28.23
CA THR A 62 -17.30 2.84 28.42
C THR A 62 -18.07 1.78 29.20
N HIS A 63 -18.32 0.64 28.59
CA HIS A 63 -18.41 -0.73 29.11
C HIS A 63 -19.25 -1.61 28.18
N CYS A 64 -18.59 -2.49 27.42
CA CYS A 64 -19.20 -3.73 26.96
C CYS A 64 -18.12 -4.81 26.68
N MET A 65 -18.34 -5.94 27.28
CA MET A 65 -17.63 -7.21 27.17
C MET A 65 -17.66 -7.78 25.74
N PRO A 66 -16.73 -8.66 25.38
CA PRO A 66 -16.63 -9.22 24.03
C PRO A 66 -17.67 -10.33 23.80
N VAL A 67 -18.36 -10.28 22.67
CA VAL A 67 -19.21 -11.35 22.15
C VAL A 67 -18.44 -12.10 21.04
N GLU A 68 -18.16 -13.37 21.30
CA GLU A 68 -17.63 -14.30 20.30
C GLU A 68 -18.71 -14.64 19.26
N LEU A 69 -18.48 -14.34 17.99
CA LEU A 69 -19.29 -14.80 16.88
C LEU A 69 -18.56 -15.93 16.12
N ARG A 70 -19.01 -17.18 16.35
CA ARG A 70 -18.63 -18.35 15.56
C ARG A 70 -19.37 -18.34 14.22
N TRP A 71 -18.61 -18.28 13.12
CA TRP A 71 -19.12 -18.50 11.77
C TRP A 71 -19.03 -19.98 11.37
N LYS A 72 -20.17 -20.59 11.07
CA LYS A 72 -20.25 -21.89 10.40
C LYS A 72 -20.04 -21.70 8.88
N ARG A 73 -19.05 -22.38 8.32
CA ARG A 73 -18.88 -22.53 6.87
C ARG A 73 -19.95 -23.47 6.30
N SER A 74 -20.74 -23.00 5.34
CA SER A 74 -21.50 -23.86 4.42
C SER A 74 -20.85 -23.78 3.04
N SER A 75 -20.42 -24.93 2.56
CA SER A 75 -19.86 -25.17 1.23
C SER A 75 -21.00 -25.26 0.21
N VAL A 76 -20.99 -24.41 -0.80
CA VAL A 76 -21.78 -24.60 -2.03
C VAL A 76 -20.82 -24.60 -3.21
N ALA A 77 -20.80 -25.76 -3.90
CA ALA A 77 -20.02 -26.00 -5.09
C ALA A 77 -20.68 -25.33 -6.31
N PHE A 78 -19.94 -24.53 -7.06
CA PHE A 78 -20.30 -24.08 -8.39
C PHE A 78 -19.39 -24.74 -9.43
N ARG A 79 -20.04 -25.41 -10.41
CA ARG A 79 -19.41 -25.97 -11.62
C ARG A 79 -19.16 -24.85 -12.64
N PRO A 80 -18.06 -24.90 -13.40
CA PRO A 80 -17.78 -23.93 -14.45
C PRO A 80 -18.36 -24.38 -15.80
N LEU A 81 -18.97 -23.45 -16.52
CA LEU A 81 -19.33 -23.55 -17.93
C LEU A 81 -18.29 -22.89 -18.83
N ALA A 82 -18.12 -23.48 -19.98
CA ALA A 82 -17.06 -23.45 -20.96
C ALA A 82 -16.76 -22.10 -21.65
N ARG A 83 -15.44 -21.94 -21.93
CA ARG A 83 -14.72 -21.53 -23.16
C ARG A 83 -15.23 -20.36 -24.00
N PHE A 84 -14.38 -19.36 -24.11
CA PHE A 84 -13.97 -18.75 -25.39
C PHE A 84 -12.50 -18.29 -25.30
N GLU A 85 -11.67 -18.75 -26.24
CA GLU A 85 -10.27 -18.34 -26.43
C GLU A 85 -10.20 -17.04 -27.22
N PRO A 86 -9.13 -16.23 -26.98
CA PRO A 86 -8.39 -15.68 -28.10
C PRO A 86 -6.90 -16.01 -28.02
N ARG A 87 -6.36 -16.38 -29.17
CA ARG A 87 -4.96 -16.68 -29.44
C ARG A 87 -4.05 -15.52 -29.05
N LEU A 88 -3.04 -15.81 -28.22
CA LEU A 88 -1.81 -15.02 -28.11
C LEU A 88 -0.63 -15.97 -28.13
N TYR A 89 0.17 -15.80 -29.16
CA TYR A 89 1.43 -16.52 -29.39
C TYR A 89 2.53 -16.01 -28.43
N SER A 90 3.39 -16.98 -28.01
CA SER A 90 4.79 -16.82 -27.60
C SER A 90 5.11 -16.16 -26.25
N THR A 91 5.13 -16.95 -25.20
CA THR A 91 6.15 -16.96 -24.14
C THR A 91 6.17 -18.27 -23.34
N LEU A 92 5.26 -19.19 -23.61
CA LEU A 92 5.20 -20.52 -22.96
C LEU A 92 6.19 -21.54 -23.57
N GLY A 93 6.71 -21.30 -24.76
CA GLY A 93 7.63 -22.22 -25.43
C GLY A 93 9.03 -22.31 -24.81
N LEU A 94 9.52 -21.23 -24.20
CA LEU A 94 10.85 -21.20 -23.59
C LEU A 94 10.89 -21.88 -22.22
N PHE A 95 9.82 -21.79 -21.44
CA PHE A 95 9.72 -22.42 -20.13
C PHE A 95 9.56 -23.94 -20.17
N GLU A 96 8.89 -24.46 -21.19
CA GLU A 96 8.74 -25.93 -21.40
C GLU A 96 10.03 -26.56 -21.96
N LEU A 97 10.83 -25.83 -22.76
CA LEU A 97 12.13 -26.29 -23.19
C LEU A 97 13.14 -26.40 -22.04
N ILE A 98 13.16 -25.39 -21.14
CA ILE A 98 14.06 -25.40 -19.97
C ILE A 98 13.65 -26.53 -19.00
N LYS A 99 12.37 -26.79 -18.78
CA LYS A 99 11.92 -27.92 -17.97
C LYS A 99 12.29 -29.28 -18.58
N ARG A 100 12.29 -29.42 -19.91
CA ARG A 100 12.71 -30.65 -20.60
C ARG A 100 14.21 -30.89 -20.49
N GLU A 101 15.04 -29.83 -20.58
CA GLU A 101 16.47 -29.97 -20.40
C GLU A 101 16.90 -30.29 -18.97
N VAL A 102 16.27 -29.66 -17.97
CA VAL A 102 16.53 -29.99 -16.56
C VAL A 102 16.11 -31.42 -16.22
N LYS A 103 14.99 -31.90 -16.79
CA LYS A 103 14.54 -33.30 -16.61
C LYS A 103 15.44 -34.31 -17.35
N ALA A 104 16.01 -33.93 -18.48
CA ALA A 104 17.01 -34.74 -19.24
C ALA A 104 18.33 -34.80 -18.48
N MET A 105 18.78 -33.72 -17.83
CA MET A 105 19.98 -33.72 -16.99
C MET A 105 19.81 -34.56 -15.72
N GLN A 106 18.63 -34.57 -15.12
CA GLN A 106 18.32 -35.45 -13.95
C GLN A 106 18.20 -36.92 -14.32
N LEU A 107 17.75 -37.25 -15.53
CA LEU A 107 17.71 -38.63 -16.05
C LEU A 107 19.09 -39.16 -16.47
N ASN A 108 19.99 -38.29 -16.91
CA ASN A 108 21.38 -38.68 -17.22
C ASN A 108 22.21 -38.83 -15.94
N ALA A 109 21.96 -38.09 -14.88
CA ALA A 109 22.61 -38.27 -13.58
C ALA A 109 22.27 -39.62 -12.93
N ASN A 110 21.05 -40.15 -13.18
CA ASN A 110 20.63 -41.45 -12.70
C ASN A 110 21.08 -42.65 -13.58
N ARG A 111 21.62 -42.39 -14.78
CA ARG A 111 22.09 -43.43 -15.70
C ARG A 111 23.60 -43.76 -15.59
N VAL A 112 24.35 -43.01 -14.81
CA VAL A 112 25.79 -43.20 -14.56
C VAL A 112 26.10 -44.00 -13.31
N ARG A 113 25.05 -44.51 -12.61
CA ARG A 113 25.17 -45.37 -11.41
C ARG A 113 24.68 -46.79 -11.70
N SER A 114 25.30 -47.49 -12.67
CA SER A 114 25.24 -48.94 -12.72
C SER A 114 26.51 -49.48 -13.33
N THR A 115 27.29 -50.13 -12.45
CA THR A 115 28.33 -51.15 -12.59
C THR A 115 29.76 -50.66 -12.88
N PRO A 116 30.80 -51.36 -12.42
CA PRO A 116 30.78 -52.77 -12.04
C PRO A 116 31.27 -53.11 -10.63
N ARG A 117 30.79 -54.22 -10.14
CA ARG A 117 31.44 -55.03 -9.10
C ARG A 117 32.83 -55.49 -9.58
N ASN A 118 33.83 -55.31 -8.79
CA ASN A 118 34.84 -56.26 -8.28
C ASN A 118 36.12 -55.48 -7.93
N VAL A 119 36.51 -55.64 -6.77
CA VAL A 119 37.70 -56.17 -6.13
C VAL A 119 37.74 -55.60 -4.73
N LEU A 120 37.41 -56.41 -3.83
CA LEU A 120 37.68 -56.28 -2.40
C LEU A 120 39.19 -56.27 -2.17
N SER A 121 39.66 -55.25 -1.47
CA SER A 121 40.78 -55.44 -0.56
C SER A 121 40.36 -54.96 0.82
N SER A 122 40.22 -55.93 1.66
CA SER A 122 40.24 -55.94 3.09
C SER A 122 41.03 -54.81 3.76
N LYS A 123 40.33 -53.95 4.47
CA LYS A 123 40.62 -53.41 5.79
C LYS A 123 39.50 -52.47 6.21
N GLU A 124 38.32 -52.98 6.52
CA GLU A 124 37.38 -52.36 7.44
C GLU A 124 37.48 -53.12 8.76
N GLU A 125 38.48 -52.83 9.57
CA GLU A 125 38.42 -53.13 10.95
C GLU A 125 37.50 -52.13 11.64
N VAL A 126 36.25 -52.51 11.67
CA VAL A 126 35.21 -51.88 12.46
C VAL A 126 35.54 -52.10 13.92
N LEU A 127 35.75 -51.04 14.71
CA LEU A 127 35.61 -51.09 16.16
C LEU A 127 34.11 -51.29 16.52
N LEU A 128 33.56 -52.35 15.97
CA LEU A 128 32.30 -52.95 16.33
C LEU A 128 32.61 -54.10 17.28
N ASN A 129 32.92 -53.76 18.52
CA ASN A 129 32.85 -54.76 19.56
C ASN A 129 31.37 -55.01 19.79
N THR A 130 30.97 -56.19 19.38
CA THR A 130 29.80 -56.96 19.69
C THR A 130 28.86 -57.26 18.53
N GLU A 131 28.75 -58.52 18.26
CA GLU A 131 27.54 -59.13 17.70
C GLU A 131 26.32 -58.46 18.33
N ILE A 132 25.41 -57.95 17.51
CA ILE A 132 24.10 -57.50 17.95
C ILE A 132 23.36 -58.71 18.52
N LYS A 133 23.67 -59.05 19.78
CA LYS A 133 22.78 -59.89 20.57
C LYS A 133 21.48 -59.15 20.67
N LYS A 134 20.38 -59.79 20.22
CA LYS A 134 19.04 -59.40 20.59
C LYS A 134 19.02 -59.28 22.09
N HIS A 135 19.20 -58.08 22.65
CA HIS A 135 19.01 -57.81 24.04
C HIS A 135 17.54 -58.05 24.33
N ASP A 136 17.21 -59.21 24.88
CA ASP A 136 15.94 -59.42 25.54
C ASP A 136 15.92 -58.43 26.71
N LEU A 137 14.93 -57.51 26.66
CA LEU A 137 14.76 -56.54 27.74
C LEU A 137 14.47 -57.30 29.02
N GLU A 138 15.32 -57.13 30.06
CA GLU A 138 15.16 -57.69 31.34
C GLU A 138 14.82 -56.68 32.42
N LYS A 139 14.25 -57.06 33.53
CA LYS A 139 13.97 -56.15 34.65
C LYS A 139 15.27 -55.52 35.13
N GLY A 140 15.24 -54.25 35.48
CA GLY A 140 16.40 -53.50 35.98
C GLY A 140 17.30 -52.90 34.88
N ILE A 141 16.98 -53.02 33.61
CA ILE A 141 17.71 -52.38 32.54
C ILE A 141 17.29 -50.89 32.46
N LEU A 142 18.27 -49.99 32.42
CA LEU A 142 18.07 -48.56 32.18
C LEU A 142 18.03 -48.28 30.68
N LEU A 143 17.03 -47.55 30.24
CA LEU A 143 16.87 -47.16 28.82
C LEU A 143 16.37 -45.72 28.64
N GLU A 144 16.64 -45.16 27.48
CA GLU A 144 16.07 -43.90 27.02
C GLU A 144 14.91 -44.21 26.07
N PHE A 145 13.78 -43.55 26.28
CA PHE A 145 12.61 -43.66 25.39
C PHE A 145 11.98 -42.34 25.05
N GLN A 146 11.33 -42.28 23.91
CA GLN A 146 10.59 -41.12 23.45
C GLN A 146 9.16 -41.11 24.00
N LYS A 147 8.89 -40.16 24.91
CA LYS A 147 7.55 -39.98 25.49
C LYS A 147 6.61 -39.24 24.54
N ASP A 148 7.07 -38.10 24.00
CA ASP A 148 6.35 -37.25 23.07
C ASP A 148 7.27 -36.87 21.92
N SER A 149 6.75 -36.18 20.89
CA SER A 149 7.52 -35.80 19.68
C SER A 149 8.87 -35.11 19.99
N ASN A 150 9.00 -34.45 21.14
CA ASN A 150 10.18 -33.63 21.48
C ASN A 150 10.77 -33.96 22.86
N LYS A 151 10.31 -35.00 23.55
CA LYS A 151 10.79 -35.28 24.90
C LYS A 151 11.21 -36.75 25.06
N THR A 152 12.49 -36.97 25.32
CA THR A 152 13.06 -38.26 25.75
C THR A 152 13.17 -38.31 27.27
N LEU A 153 13.01 -39.50 27.83
CA LEU A 153 13.13 -39.75 29.27
C LEU A 153 13.93 -41.03 29.51
N LEU A 154 14.69 -41.03 30.60
CA LEU A 154 15.28 -42.27 31.16
C LEU A 154 14.25 -43.00 32.01
N ALA A 155 14.21 -44.30 31.86
CA ALA A 155 13.38 -45.17 32.69
C ALA A 155 14.00 -46.57 32.85
N VAL A 156 13.59 -47.25 33.90
CA VAL A 156 14.04 -48.60 34.22
C VAL A 156 12.95 -49.60 33.87
N VAL A 157 13.31 -50.64 33.16
CA VAL A 157 12.42 -51.74 32.78
C VAL A 157 11.91 -52.47 34.02
N GLN A 158 10.61 -52.61 34.18
CA GLN A 158 9.96 -53.27 35.30
C GLN A 158 9.45 -54.68 34.93
N LYS A 159 8.64 -54.79 33.91
CA LYS A 159 8.04 -56.06 33.46
C LYS A 159 7.48 -55.93 32.04
N PRO A 160 7.29 -57.07 31.35
CA PRO A 160 6.52 -57.05 30.09
C PRO A 160 5.09 -56.60 30.34
N ASP A 161 4.53 -55.83 29.36
CA ASP A 161 3.16 -55.37 29.37
C ASP A 161 2.44 -55.86 28.10
N GLY A 162 1.77 -56.99 28.25
CA GLY A 162 1.15 -57.72 27.17
C GLY A 162 2.16 -58.39 26.20
N LYS A 163 1.78 -58.55 24.92
CA LYS A 163 2.59 -59.29 23.93
C LYS A 163 3.75 -58.53 23.30
N LYS A 164 3.72 -57.19 23.34
CA LYS A 164 4.65 -56.35 22.57
C LYS A 164 5.18 -55.12 23.33
N ASN A 165 4.58 -54.73 24.44
CA ASN A 165 4.95 -53.54 25.19
C ASN A 165 5.75 -53.90 26.45
N TRP A 166 6.38 -52.87 27.01
CA TRP A 166 7.15 -52.98 28.28
C TRP A 166 6.66 -51.89 29.24
N MET A 167 6.51 -52.27 30.49
CA MET A 167 6.30 -51.34 31.60
C MET A 167 7.65 -50.85 32.08
N VAL A 168 7.84 -49.52 32.06
CA VAL A 168 9.06 -48.85 32.53
C VAL A 168 8.71 -47.81 33.58
N SER A 169 9.62 -47.52 34.50
CA SER A 169 9.43 -46.53 35.57
C SER A 169 10.49 -45.43 35.48
N ASP A 170 10.07 -44.15 35.53
CA ASP A 170 10.98 -43.01 35.58
C ASP A 170 11.51 -42.72 36.98
N GLN A 171 12.36 -41.68 37.12
CA GLN A 171 12.97 -41.25 38.39
C GLN A 171 11.96 -40.87 39.49
N ASN A 172 10.71 -40.56 39.13
CA ASN A 172 9.65 -40.21 40.08
C ASN A 172 8.73 -41.38 40.40
N GLY A 173 9.07 -42.61 39.96
CA GLY A 173 8.25 -43.77 40.11
C GLY A 173 7.04 -43.88 39.24
N VAL A 174 6.88 -42.94 38.27
CA VAL A 174 5.77 -42.96 37.31
C VAL A 174 6.01 -44.03 36.28
N THR A 175 5.03 -44.92 36.09
CA THR A 175 5.11 -46.04 35.15
C THR A 175 4.50 -45.71 33.80
N PHE A 176 5.19 -46.16 32.76
CA PHE A 176 4.78 -45.98 31.36
C PHE A 176 4.74 -47.33 30.65
N SER A 177 3.71 -47.58 29.85
CA SER A 177 3.67 -48.66 28.87
C SER A 177 4.24 -48.19 27.54
N ILE A 178 5.44 -48.69 27.19
CA ILE A 178 6.16 -48.29 25.99
C ILE A 178 6.22 -49.38 24.94
N LYS A 179 6.19 -48.99 23.66
CA LYS A 179 6.45 -49.91 22.54
C LYS A 179 7.95 -49.98 22.25
N PRO A 180 8.47 -51.08 21.72
CA PRO A 180 9.89 -51.19 21.34
C PRO A 180 10.35 -50.07 20.41
N GLN A 181 9.47 -49.54 19.53
CA GLN A 181 9.77 -48.46 18.61
C GLN A 181 10.01 -47.08 19.30
N GLN A 182 9.58 -46.94 20.54
CA GLN A 182 9.78 -45.71 21.33
C GLN A 182 11.14 -45.69 22.04
N ILE A 183 11.82 -46.84 22.14
CA ILE A 183 13.14 -46.96 22.76
C ILE A 183 14.16 -46.34 21.80
N LYS A 184 14.96 -45.41 22.29
CA LYS A 184 16.03 -44.75 21.55
C LYS A 184 17.38 -45.34 21.80
N TYR A 185 17.65 -45.67 23.06
CA TYR A 185 18.91 -46.26 23.47
C TYR A 185 18.73 -47.15 24.71
N ILE A 186 19.42 -48.28 24.74
CA ILE A 186 19.52 -49.16 25.91
C ILE A 186 20.92 -48.99 26.46
N ILE A 187 21.03 -48.58 27.73
CA ILE A 187 22.33 -48.31 28.35
C ILE A 187 22.99 -49.64 28.67
N PRO A 188 24.14 -49.94 28.04
CA PRO A 188 24.81 -51.23 28.21
C PRO A 188 25.31 -51.41 29.65
N GLY A 189 25.41 -52.68 30.13
CA GLY A 189 25.95 -52.97 31.42
C GLY A 189 25.06 -52.65 32.63
N THR A 190 23.87 -52.09 32.44
CA THR A 190 22.92 -51.89 33.54
C THR A 190 22.17 -53.17 33.84
N LYS A 191 22.28 -53.63 35.09
CA LYS A 191 21.52 -54.77 35.67
C LYS A 191 21.05 -54.35 37.04
N ASP A 192 19.82 -54.69 37.37
CA ASP A 192 19.22 -54.40 38.69
C ASP A 192 19.23 -52.86 39.02
N PHE A 193 19.17 -51.98 38.02
CA PHE A 193 19.13 -50.51 38.21
C PHE A 193 17.80 -50.11 38.86
N GLU A 194 17.84 -49.23 39.85
CA GLU A 194 16.64 -48.75 40.52
C GLU A 194 16.17 -47.41 39.98
N PRO A 195 14.84 -47.16 39.83
CA PRO A 195 14.32 -45.85 39.34
C PRO A 195 14.78 -44.65 40.19
N ALA A 196 15.02 -44.84 41.47
CA ALA A 196 15.51 -43.80 42.38
C ALA A 196 16.93 -43.29 42.03
N ASP A 197 17.76 -44.15 41.41
CA ASP A 197 19.16 -43.85 41.10
C ASP A 197 19.27 -43.03 39.76
N ILE A 198 18.20 -42.91 39.00
CA ILE A 198 18.21 -42.14 37.73
C ILE A 198 18.62 -40.67 37.95
N ALA A 199 18.19 -40.08 39.06
CA ALA A 199 18.50 -38.67 39.33
C ALA A 199 20.01 -38.48 39.61
N ASP A 200 20.63 -39.36 40.37
CA ASP A 200 22.09 -39.33 40.62
C ASP A 200 22.87 -39.64 39.35
N PHE A 201 22.40 -40.61 38.56
CA PHE A 201 23.01 -40.96 37.28
C PHE A 201 23.02 -39.75 36.31
N LEU A 202 21.91 -39.06 36.18
CA LEU A 202 21.80 -37.85 35.34
C LEU A 202 22.67 -36.71 35.89
N HIS A 203 22.75 -36.54 37.21
CA HIS A 203 23.61 -35.55 37.84
C HIS A 203 25.08 -35.80 37.50
N ARG A 204 25.53 -37.03 37.60
CA ARG A 204 26.89 -37.44 37.25
C ARG A 204 27.14 -37.29 35.74
N ALA A 205 26.20 -37.70 34.89
CA ALA A 205 26.30 -37.55 33.43
C ALA A 205 26.52 -36.09 33.04
N LYS A 206 25.82 -35.14 33.68
CA LYS A 206 25.95 -33.72 33.40
C LYS A 206 27.37 -33.18 33.53
N HIS A 207 28.18 -33.76 34.43
CA HIS A 207 29.57 -33.36 34.63
C HIS A 207 30.54 -33.95 33.59
N LEU A 208 30.12 -34.97 32.86
CA LEU A 208 30.90 -35.62 31.80
C LEU A 208 30.52 -35.16 30.40
N LEU A 209 29.38 -34.47 30.24
CA LEU A 209 28.90 -34.00 28.98
C LEU A 209 29.64 -32.70 28.58
N ASP A 210 30.75 -32.84 27.87
CA ASP A 210 31.50 -31.74 27.27
C ASP A 210 31.52 -31.92 25.76
N PRO A 211 30.82 -31.03 25.00
CA PRO A 211 30.78 -31.09 23.53
C PRO A 211 32.16 -30.94 22.87
N SER A 212 33.14 -30.32 23.52
CA SER A 212 34.48 -30.13 22.94
C SER A 212 35.23 -31.44 22.78
N LEU A 213 34.92 -32.45 23.59
CA LEU A 213 35.50 -33.79 23.49
C LEU A 213 35.09 -34.50 22.19
N LEU A 214 33.96 -34.11 21.62
CA LEU A 214 33.48 -34.72 20.38
C LEU A 214 34.30 -34.28 19.17
N GLU A 215 34.82 -33.08 19.18
CA GLU A 215 35.70 -32.53 18.11
C GLU A 215 37.03 -33.30 18.07
N CYS A 216 37.66 -33.51 19.24
CA CYS A 216 38.89 -34.30 19.33
C CYS A 216 38.68 -35.76 18.86
N ALA A 217 37.58 -36.38 19.26
CA ALA A 217 37.27 -37.75 18.84
C ALA A 217 36.95 -37.84 17.33
N TRP A 218 36.34 -36.78 16.75
CA TRP A 218 36.09 -36.68 15.32
C TRP A 218 37.39 -36.59 14.51
N GLU A 219 38.37 -35.79 14.95
CA GLU A 219 39.68 -35.69 14.30
C GLU A 219 40.37 -37.05 14.26
N GLU A 220 40.41 -37.79 15.38
CA GLU A 220 41.02 -39.11 15.49
C GLU A 220 40.31 -40.13 14.56
N LEU A 221 38.98 -40.14 14.57
CA LEU A 221 38.18 -41.07 13.77
C LEU A 221 38.23 -40.74 12.27
N LEU A 222 38.38 -39.47 11.92
CA LEU A 222 38.53 -39.03 10.55
C LEU A 222 39.86 -39.44 9.94
N GLU A 223 40.97 -39.28 10.70
CA GLU A 223 42.30 -39.72 10.28
C GLU A 223 42.37 -41.22 10.03
N ASN A 224 41.65 -42.00 10.84
CA ASN A 224 41.64 -43.47 10.78
C ASN A 224 40.54 -44.04 9.85
N GLU A 225 39.69 -43.22 9.26
CA GLU A 225 38.51 -43.59 8.46
C GLU A 225 37.59 -44.59 9.18
N GLN A 226 37.44 -44.45 10.50
CA GLN A 226 36.69 -45.38 11.32
C GLN A 226 35.24 -44.89 11.60
N ILE A 227 34.35 -45.86 11.69
CA ILE A 227 32.97 -45.65 12.13
C ILE A 227 32.83 -46.01 13.60
N VAL A 228 31.90 -45.35 14.29
CA VAL A 228 31.79 -45.50 15.73
C VAL A 228 30.33 -45.66 16.20
N ASN A 229 30.11 -46.41 17.26
CA ASN A 229 28.87 -46.42 18.04
C ASN A 229 29.08 -45.69 19.37
N ALA A 230 28.06 -45.59 20.20
CA ALA A 230 28.13 -44.89 21.48
C ALA A 230 29.20 -45.50 22.43
N GLU A 231 29.28 -46.81 22.46
CA GLU A 231 30.25 -47.54 23.31
C GLU A 231 31.68 -47.28 22.81
N GLY A 232 31.93 -47.40 21.51
CA GLY A 232 33.22 -47.11 20.91
C GLY A 232 33.66 -45.64 21.11
N LEU A 233 32.74 -44.70 21.01
CA LEU A 233 33.02 -43.30 21.33
C LEU A 233 33.33 -43.09 22.83
N ALA A 234 32.63 -43.79 23.72
CA ALA A 234 32.91 -43.73 25.17
C ALA A 234 34.34 -44.22 25.50
N GLU A 235 34.80 -45.25 24.80
CA GLU A 235 36.18 -45.74 24.93
C GLU A 235 37.20 -44.69 24.47
N ILE A 236 36.97 -44.04 23.36
CA ILE A 236 37.86 -42.98 22.83
C ILE A 236 37.89 -41.76 23.77
N ILE A 237 36.72 -41.26 24.17
CA ILE A 237 36.63 -40.00 24.96
C ILE A 237 37.02 -40.22 26.43
N TYR A 238 36.51 -41.30 27.05
CA TYR A 238 36.62 -41.51 28.50
C TYR A 238 37.59 -42.63 28.88
N GLY A 239 38.07 -43.40 27.92
CA GLY A 239 38.89 -44.61 28.18
C GLY A 239 38.12 -45.72 28.89
N LYS A 240 36.79 -45.70 28.88
CA LYS A 240 35.90 -46.64 29.56
C LYS A 240 34.59 -46.79 28.83
N THR A 241 34.01 -47.99 28.91
CA THR A 241 32.68 -48.30 28.32
C THR A 241 31.64 -48.60 29.41
N ASP A 242 31.82 -48.00 30.60
CA ASP A 242 30.86 -48.17 31.70
C ASP A 242 29.49 -47.52 31.32
N PRO A 243 28.38 -47.89 32.00
CA PRO A 243 27.04 -47.41 31.67
C PRO A 243 26.90 -45.87 31.57
N LEU A 244 27.59 -45.14 32.44
CA LEU A 244 27.53 -43.69 32.51
C LEU A 244 28.23 -43.04 31.31
N GLU A 245 29.44 -43.49 30.99
CA GLU A 245 30.25 -43.01 29.88
C GLU A 245 29.61 -43.35 28.54
N SER A 246 29.07 -44.56 28.37
CA SER A 246 28.34 -44.99 27.18
C SER A 246 27.06 -44.13 26.94
N TYR A 247 26.35 -43.79 28.01
CA TYR A 247 25.22 -42.89 27.94
C TYR A 247 25.64 -41.45 27.55
N CYS A 248 26.72 -40.93 28.13
CA CYS A 248 27.24 -39.62 27.80
C CYS A 248 27.67 -39.54 26.31
N ALA A 249 28.38 -40.57 25.83
CA ALA A 249 28.74 -40.64 24.40
C ALA A 249 27.52 -40.73 23.48
N HIS A 250 26.48 -41.51 23.86
CA HIS A 250 25.20 -41.54 23.15
C HIS A 250 24.55 -40.16 23.08
N VAL A 251 24.49 -39.42 24.18
CA VAL A 251 23.90 -38.05 24.22
C VAL A 251 24.71 -37.11 23.33
N LEU A 252 26.04 -37.12 23.41
CA LEU A 252 26.89 -36.26 22.56
C LEU A 252 26.67 -36.55 21.07
N LEU A 253 26.66 -37.82 20.64
CA LEU A 253 26.42 -38.21 19.25
C LEU A 253 24.99 -37.85 18.77
N SER A 254 24.00 -38.06 19.64
CA SER A 254 22.60 -37.81 19.28
C SER A 254 22.26 -36.31 19.15
N GLN A 255 23.02 -35.44 19.81
CA GLN A 255 22.87 -33.99 19.78
C GLN A 255 23.81 -33.31 18.78
N ASP A 256 24.78 -34.07 18.25
CA ASP A 256 25.71 -33.51 17.27
C ASP A 256 25.05 -33.35 15.90
N GLU A 257 25.14 -32.12 15.37
CA GLU A 257 24.67 -31.76 14.02
C GLU A 257 25.83 -31.51 13.05
N VAL A 258 27.08 -31.45 13.55
CA VAL A 258 28.23 -30.92 12.82
C VAL A 258 29.23 -32.02 12.44
N HIS A 259 29.75 -32.77 13.36
CA HIS A 259 30.91 -33.63 13.17
C HIS A 259 30.57 -35.03 12.67
N PHE A 260 29.44 -35.59 13.06
CA PHE A 260 29.04 -36.94 12.70
C PHE A 260 27.75 -37.01 11.91
N LYS A 261 27.61 -38.06 11.14
CA LYS A 261 26.32 -38.39 10.48
C LYS A 261 25.94 -39.83 10.78
N VAL A 262 24.68 -40.10 10.97
CA VAL A 262 24.17 -41.47 11.17
C VAL A 262 24.37 -42.24 9.87
N ARG A 263 25.14 -43.31 9.90
CA ARG A 263 25.35 -44.26 8.78
C ARG A 263 24.26 -45.32 8.78
N GLU A 264 24.03 -45.91 9.92
CA GLU A 264 23.05 -46.99 10.07
C GLU A 264 22.41 -46.95 11.47
N SER A 265 21.13 -47.24 11.54
CA SER A 265 20.41 -47.40 12.82
C SER A 265 19.68 -48.73 12.77
N LYS A 266 20.11 -49.67 13.59
CA LYS A 266 19.52 -51.00 13.73
C LYS A 266 19.10 -51.26 15.16
N GLY A 267 17.82 -51.53 15.40
CA GLY A 267 17.29 -51.76 16.73
C GLY A 267 17.45 -50.54 17.64
N TYR A 268 18.24 -50.66 18.72
CA TYR A 268 18.44 -49.61 19.72
C TYR A 268 19.87 -49.02 19.70
N SER A 269 20.63 -49.31 18.66
CA SER A 269 21.98 -48.80 18.46
C SER A 269 22.10 -48.12 17.13
N SER A 270 22.78 -46.98 17.10
CA SER A 270 23.10 -46.22 15.90
C SER A 270 24.61 -46.21 15.67
N VAL A 271 25.02 -46.34 14.41
CA VAL A 271 26.42 -46.28 14.02
C VAL A 271 26.61 -44.96 13.28
N TYR A 272 27.64 -44.25 13.63
CA TYR A 272 27.97 -42.94 13.12
C TYR A 272 29.27 -42.98 12.30
N GLU A 273 29.33 -42.16 11.26
CA GLU A 273 30.57 -41.94 10.52
C GLU A 273 30.99 -40.48 10.63
N PRO A 274 32.30 -40.20 10.75
CA PRO A 274 32.79 -38.82 10.76
C PRO A 274 32.54 -38.15 9.43
N ARG A 275 32.15 -36.87 9.45
CA ARG A 275 32.01 -36.03 8.25
C ARG A 275 33.40 -35.55 7.83
N SER A 276 33.56 -35.31 6.52
CA SER A 276 34.81 -34.71 6.01
C SER A 276 35.01 -33.29 6.52
N LEU A 277 36.25 -32.83 6.57
CA LEU A 277 36.62 -31.47 7.00
C LEU A 277 35.78 -30.37 6.30
N SER A 278 35.63 -30.48 4.99
CA SER A 278 34.84 -29.50 4.23
C SER A 278 33.35 -29.47 4.59
N GLN A 279 32.77 -30.62 4.98
CA GLN A 279 31.38 -30.71 5.44
C GLN A 279 31.22 -30.12 6.85
N VAL A 280 32.17 -30.33 7.72
CA VAL A 280 32.18 -29.77 9.08
C VAL A 280 32.34 -28.26 9.00
N ASP A 281 33.27 -27.77 8.20
CA ASP A 281 33.45 -26.31 7.98
C ASP A 281 32.16 -25.64 7.46
N GLU A 282 31.52 -26.26 6.47
CA GLU A 282 30.27 -25.71 5.90
C GLU A 282 29.14 -25.71 6.94
N LEU A 283 28.99 -26.76 7.70
CA LEU A 283 27.96 -26.88 8.74
C LEU A 283 28.24 -25.97 9.94
N SER A 284 29.48 -25.82 10.34
CA SER A 284 29.91 -24.89 11.41
C SER A 284 29.65 -23.46 11.03
N GLN A 285 30.05 -23.05 9.82
CA GLN A 285 29.74 -21.71 9.30
C GLN A 285 28.23 -21.43 9.24
N ARG A 286 27.43 -22.43 8.79
CA ARG A 286 25.96 -22.29 8.77
C ARG A 286 25.37 -22.18 10.17
N LYS A 287 25.90 -22.94 11.13
CA LYS A 287 25.46 -22.89 12.53
C LYS A 287 25.80 -21.55 13.15
N GLU A 288 27.04 -21.08 12.97
CA GLU A 288 27.51 -19.79 13.47
C GLU A 288 26.73 -18.62 12.85
N ALA A 289 26.50 -18.65 11.53
CA ALA A 289 25.67 -17.66 10.84
C ALA A 289 24.24 -17.64 11.38
N LYS A 290 23.64 -18.81 11.63
CA LYS A 290 22.32 -18.92 12.23
C LYS A 290 22.25 -18.38 13.65
N GLU A 291 23.24 -18.70 14.47
CA GLU A 291 23.34 -18.20 15.84
C GLU A 291 23.60 -16.69 15.89
N SER A 292 24.46 -16.17 14.98
CA SER A 292 24.70 -14.74 14.83
C SER A 292 23.41 -14.01 14.44
N TYR A 293 22.70 -14.53 13.44
CA TYR A 293 21.42 -13.98 13.02
C TYR A 293 20.39 -13.97 14.15
N GLN A 294 20.31 -15.05 14.91
CA GLN A 294 19.40 -15.16 16.05
C GLN A 294 19.74 -14.14 17.16
N ARG A 295 21.04 -14.00 17.50
CA ARG A 295 21.51 -12.99 18.46
C ARG A 295 21.19 -11.55 18.01
N GLU A 296 21.38 -11.26 16.72
CA GLU A 296 21.03 -9.95 16.17
C GLU A 296 19.51 -9.70 16.19
N LEU A 297 18.71 -10.72 15.89
CA LEU A 297 17.25 -10.59 15.97
C LEU A 297 16.81 -10.34 17.42
N GLU A 298 17.36 -11.08 18.38
CA GLU A 298 17.04 -10.90 19.80
C GLU A 298 17.45 -9.50 20.30
N ALA A 299 18.63 -9.02 19.92
CA ALA A 299 19.08 -7.66 20.23
C ALA A 299 18.11 -6.61 19.65
N PHE A 300 17.70 -6.77 18.38
CA PHE A 300 16.73 -5.89 17.75
C PHE A 300 15.37 -5.91 18.47
N ILE A 301 14.88 -7.08 18.86
CA ILE A 301 13.64 -7.22 19.63
C ILE A 301 13.73 -6.50 20.98
N CYS A 302 14.88 -6.56 21.67
CA CYS A 302 15.11 -5.81 22.91
C CYS A 302 15.02 -4.30 22.69
N VAL A 303 15.61 -3.79 21.60
CA VAL A 303 15.53 -2.36 21.22
C VAL A 303 14.08 -1.94 20.96
N LEU A 304 13.31 -2.74 20.20
CA LEU A 304 11.90 -2.45 19.94
C LEU A 304 11.06 -2.42 21.21
N LYS A 305 11.27 -3.37 22.12
CA LYS A 305 10.56 -3.41 23.42
C LYS A 305 10.89 -2.18 24.27
N SER A 306 12.16 -1.82 24.36
CA SER A 306 12.60 -0.62 25.08
C SER A 306 11.98 0.67 24.50
N ALA A 307 11.97 0.82 23.18
CA ALA A 307 11.36 1.97 22.50
C ALA A 307 9.84 2.04 22.72
N LYS A 308 9.17 0.89 22.75
CA LYS A 308 7.73 0.81 23.02
C LYS A 308 7.34 1.31 24.41
N GLU A 309 8.19 1.07 25.41
CA GLU A 309 7.96 1.45 26.81
C GLU A 309 8.24 2.95 27.08
N GLN A 310 8.91 3.63 26.16
CA GLN A 310 9.21 5.05 26.32
C GLN A 310 7.95 5.92 26.13
N PRO A 311 7.84 7.03 26.88
CA PRO A 311 6.78 8.01 26.67
C PRO A 311 6.90 8.66 25.28
N ILE A 312 5.80 9.11 24.69
CA ILE A 312 5.68 9.58 23.30
C ILE A 312 6.77 10.60 22.95
N HIS A 313 7.05 11.56 23.82
CA HIS A 313 8.05 12.61 23.59
C HIS A 313 9.52 12.13 23.67
N ALA A 314 9.76 10.94 24.23
CA ALA A 314 11.11 10.36 24.36
C ALA A 314 11.39 9.25 23.33
N LYS A 315 10.41 8.91 22.50
CA LYS A 315 10.58 7.87 21.46
C LYS A 315 11.58 8.32 20.39
N PRO A 316 12.40 7.39 19.86
CA PRO A 316 13.31 7.69 18.77
C PRO A 316 12.55 8.14 17.52
N SER A 317 13.07 9.18 16.86
CA SER A 317 12.51 9.65 15.58
C SER A 317 12.78 8.66 14.46
N LYS A 318 12.04 8.77 13.33
CA LYS A 318 12.29 7.99 12.12
C LYS A 318 13.75 8.05 11.68
N TYR A 319 14.36 9.22 11.74
CA TYR A 319 15.75 9.43 11.38
C TYR A 319 16.73 8.63 12.28
N SER A 320 16.44 8.56 13.58
CA SER A 320 17.28 7.79 14.52
C SER A 320 17.26 6.30 14.23
N TRP A 321 16.11 5.76 13.78
CA TRP A 321 15.98 4.37 13.38
C TRP A 321 16.71 4.02 12.08
N GLN A 322 16.92 4.98 11.22
CA GLN A 322 17.60 4.82 9.93
C GLN A 322 19.12 5.05 10.00
N ALA A 323 19.62 5.56 11.13
CA ALA A 323 21.03 5.87 11.31
C ALA A 323 21.93 4.66 11.65
N ASP A 324 21.36 3.51 12.04
CA ASP A 324 22.08 2.28 12.37
C ASP A 324 21.82 1.23 11.28
N ASP A 325 22.85 0.91 10.48
CA ASP A 325 22.79 -0.03 9.36
C ASP A 325 22.27 -1.43 9.76
N LYS A 326 22.56 -1.87 10.99
CA LYS A 326 22.11 -3.19 11.51
C LYS A 326 20.61 -3.22 11.78
N ILE A 327 20.03 -2.10 12.15
CA ILE A 327 18.63 -1.93 12.48
C ILE A 327 17.84 -1.55 11.22
N GLN A 328 18.43 -0.72 10.37
CA GLN A 328 17.80 -0.13 9.19
C GLN A 328 17.13 -1.20 8.32
N HIS A 329 17.84 -2.26 7.96
CA HIS A 329 17.31 -3.33 7.11
C HIS A 329 16.01 -3.95 7.67
N ARG A 330 15.93 -4.17 8.99
CA ARG A 330 14.74 -4.76 9.63
C ARG A 330 13.60 -3.76 9.77
N ILE A 331 13.90 -2.49 10.02
CA ILE A 331 12.91 -1.41 10.06
C ILE A 331 12.32 -1.16 8.66
N GLU A 332 13.15 -1.11 7.62
CA GLU A 332 12.69 -0.96 6.23
C GLU A 332 11.82 -2.15 5.78
N ALA A 333 12.16 -3.37 6.20
CA ALA A 333 11.33 -4.53 5.94
C ALA A 333 9.96 -4.43 6.63
N LEU A 334 9.91 -3.93 7.88
CA LEU A 334 8.66 -3.68 8.61
C LEU A 334 7.85 -2.56 7.95
N GLU A 335 8.49 -1.46 7.52
CA GLU A 335 7.83 -0.37 6.79
C GLU A 335 7.23 -0.87 5.47
N ALA A 336 8.01 -1.58 4.66
CA ALA A 336 7.54 -2.16 3.41
C ALA A 336 6.36 -3.14 3.62
N PHE A 337 6.41 -3.93 4.69
CA PHE A 337 5.33 -4.85 5.05
C PHE A 337 4.07 -4.10 5.53
N ALA A 338 4.23 -3.05 6.33
CA ALA A 338 3.15 -2.19 6.80
C ALA A 338 2.39 -1.51 5.64
N LEU A 339 3.13 -1.12 4.58
CA LEU A 339 2.61 -0.47 3.39
C LEU A 339 2.09 -1.43 2.31
N ASP A 340 2.14 -2.76 2.55
CA ASP A 340 1.89 -3.80 1.52
C ASP A 340 2.75 -3.60 0.25
N ALA A 341 3.96 -3.07 0.40
CA ALA A 341 4.89 -2.68 -0.65
C ALA A 341 6.21 -3.49 -0.65
N CYS A 342 6.21 -4.71 -0.10
CA CYS A 342 7.39 -5.56 -0.11
C CYS A 342 7.85 -5.87 -1.54
N LYS A 343 9.11 -5.55 -1.86
CA LYS A 343 9.74 -5.76 -3.17
C LYS A 343 10.31 -7.18 -3.32
N SER A 344 10.53 -7.89 -2.20
CA SER A 344 11.08 -9.25 -2.20
C SER A 344 10.44 -10.13 -1.13
N ASP A 345 10.50 -11.46 -1.34
CA ASP A 345 10.06 -12.43 -0.34
C ASP A 345 10.94 -12.39 0.93
N GLU A 346 12.18 -11.93 0.81
CA GLU A 346 13.10 -11.75 1.91
C GLU A 346 12.62 -10.64 2.86
N GLN A 347 12.27 -9.46 2.35
CA GLN A 347 11.67 -8.39 3.15
C GLN A 347 10.43 -8.87 3.91
N LYS A 348 9.54 -9.58 3.22
CA LYS A 348 8.33 -10.13 3.83
C LYS A 348 8.64 -11.15 4.93
N ARG A 349 9.66 -11.99 4.73
CA ARG A 349 10.12 -12.96 5.73
C ARG A 349 10.69 -12.25 6.95
N THR A 350 11.62 -11.32 6.76
CA THR A 350 12.24 -10.54 7.83
C THR A 350 11.19 -9.83 8.68
N ALA A 351 10.22 -9.14 8.08
CA ALA A 351 9.15 -8.49 8.81
C ALA A 351 8.28 -9.46 9.61
N THR A 352 7.90 -10.59 8.99
CA THR A 352 7.07 -11.61 9.66
C THR A 352 7.80 -12.35 10.79
N GLU A 353 9.12 -12.52 10.70
CA GLU A 353 9.96 -13.06 11.77
C GLU A 353 10.02 -12.11 12.98
N VAL A 354 10.20 -10.82 12.76
CA VAL A 354 10.17 -9.81 13.82
C VAL A 354 8.81 -9.81 14.54
N LEU A 355 7.70 -9.77 13.79
CA LEU A 355 6.37 -9.82 14.37
C LEU A 355 6.14 -11.10 15.18
N LYS A 356 6.60 -12.26 14.66
CA LYS A 356 6.55 -13.54 15.35
C LYS A 356 7.34 -13.52 16.65
N ALA A 357 8.56 -12.99 16.65
CA ALA A 357 9.43 -12.91 17.82
C ALA A 357 8.86 -11.99 18.91
N LEU A 358 8.07 -10.97 18.52
CA LEU A 358 7.33 -10.12 19.44
C LEU A 358 5.99 -10.72 19.91
N GLY A 359 5.55 -11.86 19.35
CA GLY A 359 4.25 -12.44 19.63
C GLY A 359 3.06 -11.65 19.03
N ILE A 360 3.32 -10.83 18.00
CA ILE A 360 2.34 -9.98 17.34
C ILE A 360 1.76 -10.70 16.10
N PRO A 361 0.45 -10.56 15.80
CA PRO A 361 -0.14 -11.10 14.59
C PRO A 361 0.57 -10.61 13.32
N ARG A 362 0.73 -11.48 12.31
CA ARG A 362 1.47 -11.20 11.07
C ARG A 362 0.59 -10.55 10.01
N PHE A 363 0.00 -9.39 10.33
CA PHE A 363 -0.77 -8.55 9.43
C PHE A 363 -0.07 -7.22 9.21
N SER A 364 -0.29 -6.58 8.07
CA SER A 364 0.24 -5.23 7.77
C SER A 364 -0.21 -4.20 8.80
N SER A 365 -1.46 -4.25 9.24
CA SER A 365 -1.98 -3.38 10.30
C SER A 365 -1.20 -3.51 11.62
N SER A 366 -0.83 -4.73 12.00
CA SER A 366 -0.04 -4.95 13.21
C SER A 366 1.39 -4.40 13.12
N ALA A 367 1.95 -4.37 11.90
CA ALA A 367 3.23 -3.72 11.65
C ALA A 367 3.10 -2.18 11.73
N VAL A 368 2.01 -1.61 11.22
CA VAL A 368 1.69 -0.17 11.38
C VAL A 368 1.62 0.19 12.86
N ASP A 369 0.83 -0.55 13.65
CA ASP A 369 0.68 -0.33 15.08
C ASP A 369 2.03 -0.42 15.82
N LEU A 370 2.87 -1.38 15.44
CA LEU A 370 4.23 -1.50 16.00
C LEU A 370 5.07 -0.26 15.67
N LEU A 371 5.08 0.18 14.40
CA LEU A 371 5.88 1.32 13.96
C LEU A 371 5.43 2.65 14.59
N ILE A 372 4.13 2.82 14.84
CA ILE A 372 3.60 3.94 15.63
C ILE A 372 4.06 3.83 17.08
N ASN A 373 3.94 2.64 17.67
CA ASN A 373 4.26 2.43 19.08
C ASN A 373 5.74 2.63 19.42
N ILE A 374 6.65 2.45 18.46
CA ILE A 374 8.09 2.70 18.64
C ILE A 374 8.53 4.12 18.20
N GLY A 375 7.60 4.95 17.72
CA GLY A 375 7.88 6.33 17.28
C GLY A 375 8.44 6.45 15.86
N TYR A 376 8.49 5.36 15.09
CA TYR A 376 8.92 5.39 13.69
C TYR A 376 7.89 6.11 12.80
N PHE A 377 6.61 5.83 12.99
CA PHE A 377 5.51 6.55 12.38
C PHE A 377 4.86 7.50 13.39
N PRO A 378 4.37 8.67 12.97
CA PRO A 378 3.50 9.50 13.79
C PRO A 378 2.17 8.77 14.05
N VAL A 379 1.46 9.20 15.10
CA VAL A 379 0.19 8.57 15.52
C VAL A 379 -0.85 8.57 14.40
N HIS A 380 -0.92 9.65 13.62
CA HIS A 380 -1.84 9.83 12.49
C HIS A 380 -1.09 9.78 11.15
N VAL A 381 -0.27 8.74 10.95
CA VAL A 381 0.44 8.54 9.68
C VAL A 381 -0.53 8.31 8.53
N ASN A 382 -0.33 9.03 7.43
CA ASN A 382 -1.05 8.76 6.19
C ASN A 382 -0.29 7.71 5.37
N LEU A 383 -0.74 6.46 5.42
CA LEU A 383 -0.10 5.33 4.75
C LEU A 383 -0.15 5.44 3.22
N GLU A 384 -1.18 6.08 2.65
CA GLU A 384 -1.31 6.25 1.20
C GLU A 384 -0.24 7.22 0.66
N LEU A 385 0.09 8.28 1.39
CA LEU A 385 1.20 9.18 1.02
C LEU A 385 2.53 8.45 0.95
N LEU A 386 2.80 7.58 1.92
CA LEU A 386 4.02 6.78 1.97
C LEU A 386 4.03 5.71 0.87
N LYS A 387 2.91 5.02 0.67
CA LYS A 387 2.77 3.95 -0.32
C LYS A 387 2.96 4.44 -1.76
N PHE A 388 2.46 5.62 -2.06
CA PHE A 388 2.58 6.24 -3.38
C PHE A 388 3.78 7.18 -3.51
N GLU A 389 4.63 7.26 -2.48
CA GLU A 389 5.83 8.09 -2.45
C GLU A 389 5.53 9.57 -2.83
N ILE A 390 4.37 10.09 -2.36
CA ILE A 390 3.95 11.45 -2.68
C ILE A 390 4.84 12.45 -1.94
N PRO A 391 5.54 13.36 -2.66
CA PRO A 391 6.41 14.34 -2.03
C PRO A 391 5.58 15.41 -1.31
N THR A 392 5.66 15.47 0.02
CA THR A 392 4.92 16.44 0.85
C THR A 392 5.59 17.80 0.94
N LYS A 393 6.90 17.90 0.65
CA LYS A 393 7.66 19.15 0.71
C LYS A 393 8.19 19.51 -0.68
N HIS A 394 8.34 20.80 -0.93
CA HIS A 394 9.06 21.31 -2.10
C HIS A 394 10.57 21.28 -1.85
N SER A 395 11.37 21.19 -2.94
CA SER A 395 12.82 21.24 -2.84
C SER A 395 13.30 22.65 -2.45
N ASP A 396 14.45 22.72 -1.77
CA ASP A 396 15.03 24.00 -1.34
C ASP A 396 15.36 24.90 -2.55
N GLU A 397 15.75 24.30 -3.66
CA GLU A 397 16.01 25.01 -4.92
C GLU A 397 14.74 25.69 -5.46
N VAL A 398 13.58 25.00 -5.40
CA VAL A 398 12.29 25.56 -5.80
C VAL A 398 11.87 26.66 -4.83
N LEU A 399 12.04 26.47 -3.54
CA LEU A 399 11.69 27.47 -2.53
C LEU A 399 12.54 28.75 -2.68
N SER A 400 13.82 28.61 -3.00
CA SER A 400 14.71 29.76 -3.30
C SER A 400 14.25 30.53 -4.54
N LEU A 401 13.96 29.80 -5.63
CA LEU A 401 13.44 30.43 -6.86
C LEU A 401 12.11 31.18 -6.61
N VAL A 402 11.23 30.62 -5.80
CA VAL A 402 9.97 31.26 -5.43
C VAL A 402 10.22 32.55 -4.64
N SER A 403 11.17 32.56 -3.72
CA SER A 403 11.56 33.78 -3.00
C SER A 403 12.02 34.88 -3.96
N ASP A 404 12.85 34.53 -4.95
CA ASP A 404 13.31 35.47 -5.97
C ASP A 404 12.14 36.03 -6.82
N ILE A 405 11.17 35.20 -7.20
CA ILE A 405 9.98 35.63 -7.96
C ILE A 405 9.09 36.57 -7.15
N LEU A 406 8.99 36.35 -5.84
CA LEU A 406 8.18 37.16 -4.94
C LEU A 406 8.80 38.53 -4.72
N GLU A 407 10.14 38.60 -4.58
CA GLU A 407 10.90 39.83 -4.35
C GLU A 407 11.08 40.66 -5.65
N HIS A 408 11.32 39.98 -6.76
CA HIS A 408 11.58 40.61 -8.05
C HIS A 408 10.47 40.25 -9.04
N SER A 409 9.48 41.14 -9.16
CA SER A 409 8.40 40.93 -10.15
C SER A 409 8.96 40.86 -11.56
N LEU A 410 8.80 39.69 -12.20
CA LEU A 410 9.17 39.51 -13.61
C LEU A 410 8.30 40.40 -14.52
N PRO A 411 8.85 40.99 -15.61
CA PRO A 411 8.04 41.74 -16.56
C PRO A 411 6.99 40.83 -17.20
N ASP A 412 5.79 41.36 -17.42
CA ASP A 412 4.72 40.63 -18.08
C ASP A 412 4.95 40.60 -19.59
N GLN A 413 5.20 39.40 -20.15
CA GLN A 413 5.44 39.25 -21.59
C GLN A 413 4.18 39.49 -22.42
N ASP A 414 3.01 39.35 -21.83
CA ASP A 414 1.69 39.49 -22.48
C ASP A 414 1.01 40.84 -22.19
N GLU A 415 1.68 41.74 -21.45
CA GLU A 415 1.10 43.02 -21.01
C GLU A 415 0.42 43.81 -22.16
N HIS A 416 1.06 43.84 -23.32
CA HIS A 416 0.55 44.57 -24.49
C HIS A 416 -0.66 43.89 -25.16
N PHE A 417 -0.89 42.62 -24.86
CA PHE A 417 -1.98 41.83 -25.43
C PHE A 417 -3.15 41.67 -24.46
N ARG A 418 -2.95 42.03 -23.18
CA ARG A 418 -3.99 41.92 -22.19
C ARG A 418 -5.13 42.86 -22.42
N LYS A 419 -6.32 42.30 -22.55
CA LYS A 419 -7.56 43.04 -22.65
C LYS A 419 -7.98 43.53 -21.28
N ASP A 420 -8.27 44.82 -21.16
CA ASP A 420 -8.83 45.34 -19.91
C ASP A 420 -10.31 44.95 -19.79
N LEU A 421 -10.61 44.06 -18.84
CA LEU A 421 -11.95 43.64 -18.48
C LEU A 421 -12.28 44.03 -17.01
N THR A 422 -11.54 45.00 -16.44
CA THR A 422 -11.75 45.46 -15.07
C THR A 422 -13.06 46.18 -14.83
N TYR A 423 -13.75 46.54 -15.91
CA TYR A 423 -15.08 47.15 -15.89
C TYR A 423 -16.22 46.16 -15.66
N LEU A 424 -15.97 44.85 -15.87
CA LEU A 424 -16.96 43.81 -15.62
C LEU A 424 -17.15 43.57 -14.14
N LYS A 425 -18.38 43.25 -13.74
CA LYS A 425 -18.68 42.76 -12.43
C LYS A 425 -18.31 41.27 -12.38
N VAL A 426 -17.35 40.92 -11.51
CA VAL A 426 -16.70 39.61 -11.52
C VAL A 426 -16.98 38.88 -10.19
N TYR A 427 -17.47 37.67 -10.28
CA TYR A 427 -17.83 36.80 -9.17
C TYR A 427 -16.88 35.58 -9.09
N ALA A 428 -16.10 35.48 -8.03
CA ALA A 428 -15.33 34.27 -7.68
C ALA A 428 -16.15 33.50 -6.65
N ILE A 429 -16.54 32.27 -6.98
CA ILE A 429 -17.42 31.44 -6.15
C ILE A 429 -16.72 30.13 -5.86
N ASP A 430 -16.36 29.87 -4.61
CA ASP A 430 -15.69 28.65 -4.19
C ASP A 430 -16.12 28.25 -2.75
N VAL A 431 -15.47 27.26 -2.19
CA VAL A 431 -15.69 26.87 -0.78
C VAL A 431 -15.07 27.90 0.17
N ASP A 432 -15.63 28.00 1.39
CA ASP A 432 -15.22 28.97 2.41
C ASP A 432 -13.72 29.00 2.75
N GLU A 433 -13.03 27.88 2.53
CA GLU A 433 -11.64 27.70 2.93
C GLU A 433 -10.70 27.48 1.73
N ALA A 434 -11.06 28.04 0.56
CA ALA A 434 -10.19 27.99 -0.60
C ALA A 434 -9.00 28.93 -0.42
N ASP A 435 -7.81 28.38 -0.21
CA ASP A 435 -6.57 29.14 -0.19
C ASP A 435 -6.20 29.70 -1.56
N GLU A 436 -6.62 29.00 -2.63
CA GLU A 436 -6.27 29.28 -4.02
C GLU A 436 -7.55 29.39 -4.85
N LEU A 437 -7.77 30.56 -5.47
CA LEU A 437 -8.90 30.80 -6.38
C LEU A 437 -8.41 30.80 -7.81
N ASP A 438 -8.77 29.77 -8.56
CA ASP A 438 -8.39 29.59 -9.95
C ASP A 438 -9.31 30.33 -10.93
N ASP A 439 -10.60 30.46 -10.63
CA ASP A 439 -11.60 30.91 -11.58
C ASP A 439 -12.63 31.93 -11.02
N ALA A 440 -13.16 32.73 -11.93
CA ALA A 440 -14.22 33.68 -11.65
C ALA A 440 -15.11 33.87 -12.89
N LEU A 441 -16.30 34.39 -12.70
CA LEU A 441 -17.36 34.49 -13.71
C LEU A 441 -17.86 35.92 -13.86
N SER A 442 -18.25 36.28 -15.11
CA SER A 442 -19.00 37.49 -15.41
C SER A 442 -20.01 37.22 -16.52
N ALA A 443 -21.04 38.03 -16.60
CA ALA A 443 -22.00 37.97 -17.70
C ALA A 443 -22.45 39.35 -18.14
N GLU A 444 -22.83 39.44 -19.38
CA GLU A 444 -23.48 40.65 -19.96
C GLU A 444 -24.60 40.24 -20.91
N LYS A 445 -25.65 41.02 -20.97
CA LYS A 445 -26.72 40.85 -21.95
C LYS A 445 -26.41 41.66 -23.20
N LEU A 446 -26.33 40.99 -24.34
CA LEU A 446 -26.05 41.63 -25.60
C LEU A 446 -27.29 42.42 -26.13
N PRO A 447 -27.10 43.41 -27.02
CA PRO A 447 -28.23 44.20 -27.60
C PRO A 447 -29.26 43.35 -28.34
N ASP A 448 -28.88 42.18 -28.84
CA ASP A 448 -29.76 41.20 -29.50
C ASP A 448 -30.50 40.28 -28.53
N GLY A 449 -30.29 40.47 -27.21
CA GLY A 449 -30.91 39.70 -26.13
C GLY A 449 -30.18 38.43 -25.74
N ARG A 450 -29.16 38.02 -26.51
CA ARG A 450 -28.33 36.85 -26.16
C ARG A 450 -27.49 37.11 -24.91
N ILE A 451 -27.14 36.04 -24.21
CA ILE A 451 -26.27 36.10 -23.02
C ILE A 451 -24.83 35.83 -23.47
N LYS A 452 -23.93 36.72 -23.07
CA LYS A 452 -22.50 36.53 -23.17
C LYS A 452 -21.94 36.29 -21.78
N VAL A 453 -21.27 35.18 -21.62
CA VAL A 453 -20.62 34.77 -20.37
C VAL A 453 -19.12 34.87 -20.54
N TRP A 454 -18.45 35.29 -19.47
CA TRP A 454 -17.01 35.24 -19.35
C TRP A 454 -16.61 34.27 -18.26
N ILE A 455 -15.65 33.40 -18.56
CA ILE A 455 -14.97 32.53 -17.60
C ILE A 455 -13.52 33.00 -17.51
N HIS A 456 -13.15 33.55 -16.37
CA HIS A 456 -11.83 34.11 -16.11
C HIS A 456 -11.03 33.11 -15.33
N VAL A 457 -9.91 32.64 -15.87
CA VAL A 457 -9.04 31.66 -15.21
C VAL A 457 -7.72 32.35 -14.90
N ALA A 458 -7.24 32.18 -13.68
CA ALA A 458 -5.97 32.71 -13.20
C ALA A 458 -4.82 32.35 -14.16
N ASP A 459 -4.03 33.33 -14.56
CA ASP A 459 -2.91 33.11 -15.47
C ASP A 459 -1.64 32.75 -14.72
N ALA A 460 -1.57 31.48 -14.32
CA ALA A 460 -0.38 30.94 -13.65
C ALA A 460 0.86 30.93 -14.55
N THR A 461 0.68 30.91 -15.91
CA THR A 461 1.79 30.91 -16.88
C THR A 461 2.60 32.21 -16.83
N ARG A 462 1.98 33.30 -16.38
CA ARG A 462 2.62 34.60 -16.17
C ARG A 462 3.82 34.54 -15.21
N TRP A 463 3.77 33.67 -14.22
CA TRP A 463 4.71 33.59 -13.12
C TRP A 463 5.74 32.48 -13.25
N VAL A 464 5.56 31.57 -14.19
CA VAL A 464 6.36 30.37 -14.29
C VAL A 464 6.85 30.15 -15.72
N ASP A 465 8.17 30.20 -15.93
CA ASP A 465 8.78 29.83 -17.20
C ASP A 465 8.67 28.31 -17.43
N HIS A 466 8.26 27.91 -18.63
CA HIS A 466 8.04 26.50 -19.02
C HIS A 466 9.31 25.61 -18.93
N ASN A 467 10.51 26.20 -18.86
CA ASN A 467 11.78 25.49 -18.71
C ASN A 467 12.31 25.50 -17.27
N SER A 468 11.63 26.18 -16.35
CA SER A 468 12.08 26.34 -14.97
C SER A 468 12.06 25.02 -14.17
N ILE A 469 12.83 24.99 -13.08
CA ILE A 469 12.78 23.88 -12.13
C ILE A 469 11.40 23.79 -11.47
N LEU A 470 10.74 24.91 -11.27
CA LEU A 470 9.39 24.99 -10.70
C LEU A 470 8.36 24.21 -11.55
N ILE A 471 8.43 24.35 -12.90
CA ILE A 471 7.59 23.56 -13.81
C ILE A 471 7.93 22.07 -13.78
N LYS A 472 9.20 21.72 -13.66
CA LYS A 472 9.60 20.31 -13.56
C LYS A 472 9.04 19.66 -12.31
N GLU A 473 9.07 20.38 -11.17
CA GLU A 473 8.48 19.89 -9.93
C GLU A 473 6.95 19.85 -10.00
N ALA A 474 6.29 20.90 -10.51
CA ALA A 474 4.83 20.90 -10.73
C ALA A 474 4.38 19.75 -11.64
N LYS A 475 5.15 19.45 -12.70
CA LYS A 475 4.92 18.29 -13.57
C LYS A 475 5.07 16.96 -12.84
N SER A 476 6.06 16.83 -11.97
CA SER A 476 6.28 15.63 -11.16
C SER A 476 5.15 15.42 -10.15
N ARG A 477 4.65 16.50 -9.53
CA ARG A 477 3.52 16.45 -8.61
C ARG A 477 2.19 16.20 -9.31
N ALA A 478 2.05 16.65 -10.56
CA ALA A 478 0.87 16.57 -11.43
C ALA A 478 -0.36 17.34 -10.92
N THR A 479 -0.64 17.34 -9.63
CA THR A 479 -1.80 17.99 -9.02
C THR A 479 -1.55 18.30 -7.54
N SER A 480 -2.26 19.29 -7.00
CA SER A 480 -2.40 19.45 -5.55
C SER A 480 -3.20 18.28 -4.97
N VAL A 481 -2.84 17.82 -3.78
CA VAL A 481 -3.52 16.73 -3.06
C VAL A 481 -4.19 17.30 -1.83
N PHE A 482 -5.51 17.17 -1.78
CA PHE A 482 -6.34 17.66 -0.68
C PHE A 482 -6.67 16.51 0.26
N LEU A 483 -6.12 16.55 1.47
CA LEU A 483 -6.37 15.57 2.51
C LEU A 483 -7.27 16.18 3.60
N PRO A 484 -7.94 15.36 4.40
CA PRO A 484 -8.70 15.86 5.56
C PRO A 484 -7.85 16.65 6.56
N THR A 485 -6.56 16.39 6.61
CA THR A 485 -5.61 16.93 7.60
C THR A 485 -4.77 18.07 7.06
N GLU A 486 -4.47 18.07 5.76
CA GLU A 486 -3.58 19.05 5.12
C GLU A 486 -3.80 19.13 3.62
N THR A 487 -3.32 20.19 3.01
CA THR A 487 -3.20 20.31 1.54
C THR A 487 -1.74 20.21 1.16
N ILE A 488 -1.42 19.33 0.19
CA ILE A 488 -0.09 19.22 -0.42
C ILE A 488 -0.17 19.94 -1.77
N PRO A 489 0.27 21.20 -1.90
CA PRO A 489 0.07 22.00 -3.08
C PRO A 489 1.00 21.60 -4.23
N MET A 490 0.53 21.79 -5.47
CA MET A 490 1.34 21.60 -6.66
C MET A 490 2.45 22.66 -6.78
N PHE A 491 2.14 23.91 -6.49
CA PHE A 491 3.09 25.01 -6.35
C PHE A 491 3.32 25.34 -4.87
N PRO A 492 4.47 25.92 -4.49
CA PRO A 492 4.64 26.46 -3.15
C PRO A 492 3.51 27.45 -2.82
N LEU A 493 2.81 27.21 -1.72
CA LEU A 493 1.57 27.89 -1.34
C LEU A 493 1.74 29.42 -1.36
N LYS A 494 2.89 29.94 -0.93
CA LYS A 494 3.17 31.38 -0.93
C LYS A 494 3.13 31.98 -2.33
N LEU A 495 3.66 31.30 -3.36
CA LEU A 495 3.59 31.74 -4.74
C LEU A 495 2.15 31.69 -5.26
N ALA A 496 1.48 30.56 -5.02
CA ALA A 496 0.10 30.33 -5.43
C ALA A 496 -0.84 31.41 -4.86
N MET A 497 -0.77 31.67 -3.56
CA MET A 497 -1.63 32.66 -2.90
C MET A 497 -1.28 34.11 -3.22
N GLU A 498 0.02 34.46 -3.28
CA GLU A 498 0.41 35.88 -3.41
C GLU A 498 0.37 36.39 -4.83
N LYS A 499 0.68 35.53 -5.82
CA LYS A 499 0.87 35.96 -7.21
C LYS A 499 -0.11 35.33 -8.19
N MET A 500 -0.55 34.09 -7.99
CA MET A 500 -1.38 33.37 -8.98
C MET A 500 -2.87 33.47 -8.70
N SER A 501 -3.28 33.32 -7.44
CA SER A 501 -4.68 33.28 -7.02
C SER A 501 -5.42 34.60 -7.32
N LEU A 502 -6.68 34.52 -7.72
CA LEU A 502 -7.56 35.67 -7.86
C LEU A 502 -7.85 36.27 -6.48
N LYS A 503 -7.98 37.62 -6.42
CA LYS A 503 -8.17 38.36 -5.16
C LYS A 503 -9.20 39.48 -5.35
N GLN A 504 -10.12 39.57 -4.39
CA GLN A 504 -11.14 40.62 -4.40
C GLN A 504 -10.52 42.02 -4.39
N GLY A 505 -11.03 42.91 -5.27
CA GLY A 505 -10.64 44.31 -5.36
C GLY A 505 -9.26 44.58 -5.98
N ILE A 506 -8.48 43.52 -6.28
CA ILE A 506 -7.12 43.60 -6.84
C ILE A 506 -7.18 43.28 -8.35
N VAL A 507 -6.35 43.95 -9.14
CA VAL A 507 -6.22 43.63 -10.57
C VAL A 507 -5.43 42.33 -10.70
N CYS A 508 -6.04 41.34 -11.33
CA CYS A 508 -5.50 40.01 -11.55
C CYS A 508 -5.35 39.71 -13.05
N ASN A 509 -4.25 39.02 -13.39
CA ASN A 509 -4.01 38.54 -14.75
C ASN A 509 -4.75 37.22 -14.97
N THR A 510 -5.45 37.09 -16.09
CA THR A 510 -6.25 35.91 -16.41
C THR A 510 -6.11 35.52 -17.88
N VAL A 511 -6.42 34.27 -18.16
CA VAL A 511 -6.85 33.79 -19.45
C VAL A 511 -8.38 33.75 -19.40
N SER A 512 -9.03 34.63 -20.14
CA SER A 512 -10.48 34.80 -20.10
C SER A 512 -11.14 34.23 -21.35
N ILE A 513 -12.13 33.40 -21.15
CA ILE A 513 -12.91 32.75 -22.21
C ILE A 513 -14.27 33.39 -22.26
N SER A 514 -14.63 34.05 -23.38
CA SER A 514 -15.97 34.55 -23.60
C SER A 514 -16.78 33.60 -24.48
N VAL A 515 -18.02 33.37 -24.10
CA VAL A 515 -18.96 32.49 -24.80
C VAL A 515 -20.29 33.22 -24.98
N VAL A 516 -20.82 33.23 -26.20
CA VAL A 516 -22.18 33.69 -26.50
C VAL A 516 -23.06 32.47 -26.72
N LEU A 517 -24.20 32.42 -26.04
CA LEU A 517 -25.15 31.32 -26.13
C LEU A 517 -26.25 31.61 -27.14
N ASN A 518 -26.65 30.56 -27.87
CA ASN A 518 -27.93 30.54 -28.61
C ASN A 518 -29.09 30.34 -27.64
N GLU A 519 -30.32 30.57 -28.09
CA GLU A 519 -31.55 30.38 -27.31
C GLU A 519 -31.73 28.95 -26.82
N ASP A 520 -31.18 27.95 -27.53
CA ASP A 520 -31.23 26.56 -27.11
C ASP A 520 -30.14 26.14 -26.09
N GLY A 521 -29.24 27.07 -25.74
CA GLY A 521 -28.11 26.85 -24.84
C GLY A 521 -26.84 26.29 -25.51
N SER A 522 -26.82 26.12 -26.85
CA SER A 522 -25.59 25.77 -27.58
C SER A 522 -24.63 26.97 -27.68
N ILE A 523 -23.33 26.68 -27.87
CA ILE A 523 -22.31 27.72 -28.05
C ILE A 523 -22.40 28.30 -29.46
N ALA A 524 -22.82 29.59 -29.58
CA ALA A 524 -22.82 30.33 -30.82
C ALA A 524 -21.42 30.82 -31.19
N GLU A 525 -20.80 31.56 -30.29
CA GLU A 525 -19.50 32.19 -30.49
C GLU A 525 -18.63 31.93 -29.25
N HIS A 526 -17.32 31.85 -29.46
CA HIS A 526 -16.36 31.74 -28.35
C HIS A 526 -15.07 32.48 -28.73
N ASN A 527 -14.41 33.03 -27.70
CA ASN A 527 -13.12 33.68 -27.89
C ASN A 527 -12.28 33.47 -26.62
N ILE A 528 -10.95 33.39 -26.79
CA ILE A 528 -10.00 33.23 -25.71
C ILE A 528 -9.05 34.41 -25.72
N GLU A 529 -8.86 35.08 -24.60
CA GLU A 529 -8.05 36.30 -24.49
C GLU A 529 -7.21 36.27 -23.21
N VAL A 530 -5.98 36.75 -23.29
CA VAL A 530 -5.28 37.18 -22.08
C VAL A 530 -5.87 38.48 -21.61
N ALA A 531 -6.21 38.62 -20.36
CA ALA A 531 -6.94 39.77 -19.85
C ALA A 531 -6.48 40.16 -18.43
N THR A 532 -6.93 41.35 -18.03
CA THR A 532 -6.89 41.80 -16.64
C THR A 532 -8.33 41.97 -16.16
N ILE A 533 -8.59 41.47 -14.95
CA ILE A 533 -9.88 41.61 -14.27
C ILE A 533 -9.68 42.18 -12.86
N ARG A 534 -10.77 42.59 -12.25
CA ARG A 534 -10.79 42.97 -10.82
C ARG A 534 -11.98 42.25 -10.18
N PRO A 535 -11.78 41.12 -9.50
CA PRO A 535 -12.86 40.41 -8.82
C PRO A 535 -13.65 41.36 -7.91
N THR A 536 -14.95 41.45 -8.16
CA THR A 536 -15.84 42.31 -7.40
C THR A 536 -16.22 41.63 -6.08
N TYR A 537 -16.56 40.35 -6.17
CA TYR A 537 -16.97 39.53 -5.07
C TYR A 537 -16.19 38.21 -5.02
N MET A 538 -15.82 37.84 -3.83
CA MET A 538 -15.41 36.48 -3.43
C MET A 538 -16.48 35.96 -2.48
N MET A 539 -17.12 34.87 -2.80
CA MET A 539 -18.24 34.35 -2.05
C MET A 539 -18.23 32.82 -2.02
N THR A 540 -18.84 32.28 -1.00
CA THR A 540 -19.08 30.85 -0.87
C THR A 540 -20.23 30.39 -1.77
N TYR A 541 -20.33 29.07 -2.01
CA TYR A 541 -21.48 28.49 -2.72
C TYR A 541 -22.81 28.77 -2.01
N ASP A 542 -22.81 28.83 -0.67
CA ASP A 542 -24.01 29.08 0.14
C ASP A 542 -24.44 30.53 -0.01
N GLU A 543 -23.52 31.50 0.12
CA GLU A 543 -23.78 32.93 -0.09
C GLU A 543 -24.28 33.20 -1.49
N ALA A 544 -23.61 32.63 -2.50
CA ALA A 544 -24.06 32.82 -3.92
C ALA A 544 -25.43 32.18 -4.15
N SER A 545 -25.75 31.04 -3.53
CA SER A 545 -27.07 30.42 -3.63
C SER A 545 -28.14 31.25 -2.96
N GLU A 546 -27.83 31.86 -1.82
CA GLU A 546 -28.77 32.78 -1.13
C GLU A 546 -29.05 34.02 -1.98
N LEU A 547 -28.03 34.67 -2.55
CA LEU A 547 -28.20 35.81 -3.44
C LEU A 547 -29.04 35.46 -4.67
N LEU A 548 -28.82 34.30 -5.27
CA LEU A 548 -29.62 33.81 -6.40
C LEU A 548 -31.07 33.53 -6.01
N PHE A 549 -31.31 33.05 -4.83
CA PHE A 549 -32.66 32.81 -4.31
C PHE A 549 -33.42 34.12 -4.03
N LEU A 550 -32.71 35.12 -3.51
CA LEU A 550 -33.28 36.42 -3.20
C LEU A 550 -33.57 37.26 -4.46
N GLY A 551 -32.88 36.97 -5.56
CA GLY A 551 -33.07 37.68 -6.84
C GLY A 551 -32.79 39.16 -6.72
N ILE A 552 -31.64 39.55 -6.18
CA ILE A 552 -31.28 40.93 -5.88
C ILE A 552 -31.13 41.75 -7.17
N GLU A 553 -31.90 42.85 -7.30
CA GLU A 553 -31.93 43.69 -8.50
C GLU A 553 -30.57 44.37 -8.78
N GLU A 554 -29.77 44.61 -7.76
CA GLU A 554 -28.41 45.19 -7.84
C GLU A 554 -27.38 44.25 -8.45
N GLU A 555 -27.70 42.95 -8.54
CA GLU A 555 -26.80 41.90 -9.06
C GLU A 555 -27.40 41.16 -10.28
N PRO A 556 -27.82 41.88 -11.35
CA PRO A 556 -28.46 41.27 -12.50
C PRO A 556 -27.51 40.31 -13.25
N GLU A 557 -26.19 40.55 -13.19
CA GLU A 557 -25.19 39.72 -13.87
C GLU A 557 -25.12 38.31 -13.25
N LEU A 558 -25.29 38.17 -11.92
CA LEU A 558 -25.38 36.89 -11.24
C LEU A 558 -26.63 36.12 -11.70
N GLY A 559 -27.75 36.82 -11.87
CA GLY A 559 -28.96 36.26 -12.47
C GLY A 559 -28.76 35.77 -13.90
N LEU A 560 -28.05 36.53 -14.73
CA LEU A 560 -27.70 36.14 -16.11
C LEU A 560 -26.79 34.90 -16.15
N LEU A 561 -25.83 34.80 -15.24
CA LEU A 561 -24.99 33.60 -15.09
C LEU A 561 -25.84 32.36 -14.74
N SER A 562 -26.80 32.50 -13.84
CA SER A 562 -27.74 31.44 -13.49
C SER A 562 -28.62 31.04 -14.66
N GLU A 563 -29.15 32.01 -15.42
CA GLU A 563 -29.94 31.75 -16.64
C GLU A 563 -29.12 31.00 -17.70
N ALA A 564 -27.87 31.43 -17.94
CA ALA A 564 -26.93 30.73 -18.82
C ALA A 564 -26.67 29.30 -18.39
N ALA A 565 -26.47 29.06 -17.09
CA ALA A 565 -26.25 27.74 -16.56
C ALA A 565 -27.46 26.81 -16.76
N VAL A 566 -28.66 27.32 -16.53
CA VAL A 566 -29.91 26.57 -16.75
C VAL A 566 -30.08 26.22 -18.24
N LEU A 567 -29.77 27.15 -19.14
CA LEU A 567 -29.82 26.92 -20.60
C LEU A 567 -28.79 25.83 -21.00
N ARG A 568 -27.58 25.91 -20.49
CA ARG A 568 -26.52 24.94 -20.76
C ARG A 568 -26.89 23.55 -20.26
N LEU A 569 -27.36 23.43 -19.03
CA LEU A 569 -27.80 22.15 -18.46
C LEU A 569 -28.95 21.54 -19.30
N LYS A 570 -29.96 22.31 -19.65
CA LYS A 570 -31.09 21.87 -20.52
C LYS A 570 -30.57 21.37 -21.87
N TRP A 571 -29.66 22.09 -22.50
CA TRP A 571 -29.05 21.67 -23.76
C TRP A 571 -28.30 20.33 -23.61
N ARG A 572 -27.44 20.21 -22.61
CA ARG A 572 -26.67 18.96 -22.36
C ARG A 572 -27.59 17.77 -22.06
N LEU A 573 -28.62 17.96 -21.24
CA LEU A 573 -29.61 16.90 -20.94
C LEU A 573 -30.34 16.48 -22.23
N LYS A 574 -30.67 17.40 -23.12
CA LYS A 574 -31.26 17.08 -24.43
C LYS A 574 -30.31 16.26 -25.31
N GLN A 575 -28.99 16.51 -25.21
CA GLN A 575 -27.97 15.68 -25.85
C GLN A 575 -27.79 14.31 -25.14
N GLY A 576 -28.44 14.10 -24.01
CA GLY A 576 -28.40 12.85 -23.23
C GLY A 576 -27.28 12.85 -22.15
N ALA A 577 -26.91 14.00 -21.65
CA ALA A 577 -26.02 14.09 -20.48
C ALA A 577 -26.62 13.35 -19.28
N ILE A 578 -25.76 12.83 -18.45
CA ILE A 578 -26.15 12.15 -17.22
C ILE A 578 -26.05 13.14 -16.08
N ASP A 579 -27.19 13.56 -15.55
CA ASP A 579 -27.26 14.33 -14.31
C ASP A 579 -27.41 13.35 -13.13
N THR A 580 -26.36 13.20 -12.37
CA THR A 580 -26.32 12.32 -11.21
C THR A 580 -25.91 13.12 -9.99
N PRO A 581 -26.85 13.80 -9.32
CA PRO A 581 -26.54 14.53 -8.11
C PRO A 581 -26.11 13.53 -7.03
N MET A 582 -24.83 13.50 -6.74
CA MET A 582 -24.29 12.75 -5.60
C MET A 582 -23.87 13.77 -4.54
N ILE A 583 -24.39 13.59 -3.34
CA ILE A 583 -23.95 14.40 -2.21
C ILE A 583 -22.45 14.19 -2.03
N ASP A 584 -21.70 15.26 -2.09
CA ASP A 584 -20.26 15.24 -1.81
C ASP A 584 -20.04 15.48 -0.30
N ALA A 585 -19.29 14.55 0.30
CA ALA A 585 -18.98 14.60 1.72
C ALA A 585 -17.50 14.95 1.89
N ARG A 586 -17.24 16.13 2.45
CA ARG A 586 -15.88 16.55 2.80
C ARG A 586 -15.60 16.28 4.26
N VAL A 587 -14.48 15.65 4.53
CA VAL A 587 -13.98 15.41 5.89
C VAL A 587 -12.84 16.39 6.16
N LYS A 588 -12.92 17.11 7.29
CA LYS A 588 -11.83 17.97 7.76
C LYS A 588 -11.43 17.63 9.18
N VAL A 589 -10.14 17.71 9.42
CA VAL A 589 -9.53 17.47 10.73
C VAL A 589 -8.70 18.70 11.09
N PRO A 590 -9.28 19.69 11.80
CA PRO A 590 -8.62 20.96 12.07
C PRO A 590 -7.37 20.83 12.95
N ASN A 591 -7.33 19.82 13.84
CA ASN A 591 -6.23 19.56 14.74
C ASN A 591 -5.65 18.16 14.52
N PRO A 592 -4.92 17.92 13.41
CA PRO A 592 -4.44 16.58 13.04
C PRO A 592 -3.39 16.01 14.01
N ASP A 593 -2.70 16.87 14.77
CA ASP A 593 -1.69 16.46 15.75
C ASP A 593 -2.27 16.06 17.12
N ASP A 594 -3.57 16.29 17.33
CA ASP A 594 -4.25 15.89 18.57
C ASP A 594 -4.42 14.36 18.59
N PRO A 595 -4.09 13.67 19.70
CA PRO A 595 -4.37 12.23 19.85
C PRO A 595 -5.85 11.85 19.64
N GLU A 596 -6.78 12.75 19.95
CA GLU A 596 -8.22 12.60 19.71
C GLU A 596 -8.73 13.76 18.83
N PRO A 597 -8.41 13.79 17.52
CA PRO A 597 -8.72 14.93 16.68
C PRO A 597 -10.23 15.07 16.44
N ILE A 598 -10.68 16.30 16.33
CA ILE A 598 -12.06 16.60 15.94
C ILE A 598 -12.21 16.32 14.45
N ILE A 599 -13.18 15.50 14.08
CA ILE A 599 -13.52 15.18 12.68
C ILE A 599 -14.80 15.91 12.31
N ASN A 600 -14.68 16.89 11.41
CA ASN A 600 -15.81 17.62 10.87
C ASN A 600 -16.25 17.01 9.53
N LEU A 601 -17.55 16.81 9.36
CA LEU A 601 -18.16 16.33 8.13
C LEU A 601 -19.03 17.43 7.52
N TYR A 602 -18.67 17.88 6.32
CA TYR A 602 -19.42 18.85 5.54
C TYR A 602 -20.09 18.13 4.36
N LEU A 603 -21.39 18.35 4.22
CA LEU A 603 -22.17 17.81 3.09
C LEU A 603 -22.49 18.94 2.14
N HIS A 604 -22.02 18.82 0.89
CA HIS A 604 -22.35 19.75 -0.17
C HIS A 604 -23.48 19.19 -1.03
N ASP A 605 -24.52 20.02 -1.23
CA ASP A 605 -25.61 19.69 -2.15
C ASP A 605 -25.21 20.08 -3.59
N PRO A 606 -24.91 19.12 -4.46
CA PRO A 606 -24.54 19.40 -5.87
C PRO A 606 -25.70 19.98 -6.69
N THR A 607 -26.90 19.99 -6.14
CA THR A 607 -28.08 20.55 -6.80
C THR A 607 -28.33 22.01 -6.43
N SER A 608 -27.54 22.60 -5.53
CA SER A 608 -27.67 24.00 -5.16
C SER A 608 -27.49 24.92 -6.39
N PRO A 609 -28.17 26.04 -6.45
CA PRO A 609 -28.09 26.96 -7.64
C PRO A 609 -26.67 27.36 -7.97
N ALA A 610 -25.85 27.74 -6.99
CA ALA A 610 -24.47 28.15 -7.18
C ALA A 610 -23.56 27.00 -7.64
N MET A 611 -23.69 25.81 -7.06
CA MET A 611 -22.92 24.62 -7.49
C MET A 611 -23.24 24.26 -8.94
N ARG A 612 -24.52 24.28 -9.33
CA ARG A 612 -24.93 24.06 -10.73
C ARG A 612 -24.40 25.12 -11.66
N LEU A 613 -24.48 26.40 -11.25
CA LEU A 613 -23.96 27.52 -12.00
C LEU A 613 -22.48 27.34 -12.34
N VAL A 614 -21.65 27.19 -11.30
CA VAL A 614 -20.20 27.05 -11.49
C VAL A 614 -19.87 25.77 -12.30
N SER A 615 -20.50 24.65 -12.00
CA SER A 615 -20.27 23.40 -12.74
C SER A 615 -20.55 23.51 -14.22
N GLU A 616 -21.69 24.14 -14.61
CA GLU A 616 -22.03 24.32 -16.03
C GLU A 616 -21.09 25.31 -16.74
N MET A 617 -20.62 26.35 -16.06
CA MET A 617 -19.63 27.30 -16.59
C MET A 617 -18.28 26.60 -16.81
N MET A 618 -17.84 25.76 -15.88
CA MET A 618 -16.57 24.97 -16.01
C MET A 618 -16.68 23.96 -17.17
N ILE A 619 -17.81 23.29 -17.33
CA ILE A 619 -18.04 22.38 -18.45
C ILE A 619 -18.04 23.13 -19.77
N MET A 620 -18.72 24.29 -19.84
CA MET A 620 -18.77 25.15 -21.02
C MET A 620 -17.40 25.70 -21.40
N CYS A 621 -16.58 26.08 -20.41
CA CYS A 621 -15.20 26.48 -20.63
C CYS A 621 -14.40 25.36 -21.31
N GLY A 622 -14.46 24.16 -20.78
CA GLY A 622 -13.74 23.00 -21.32
C GLY A 622 -14.20 22.64 -22.75
N GLU A 623 -15.48 22.78 -23.05
CA GLU A 623 -16.04 22.60 -24.40
C GLU A 623 -15.53 23.70 -25.39
N ALA A 624 -15.56 24.97 -24.98
CA ALA A 624 -15.07 26.08 -25.78
C ALA A 624 -13.59 25.97 -26.13
N ILE A 625 -12.77 25.60 -25.14
CA ILE A 625 -11.32 25.34 -25.32
C ILE A 625 -11.09 24.16 -26.27
N ALA A 626 -11.84 23.07 -26.12
CA ALA A 626 -11.70 21.92 -27.01
C ALA A 626 -12.08 22.25 -28.44
N LYS A 627 -13.14 23.06 -28.64
CA LYS A 627 -13.58 23.55 -29.95
C LYS A 627 -12.51 24.45 -30.57
N PHE A 628 -12.00 25.42 -29.81
CA PHE A 628 -10.91 26.30 -30.25
C PHE A 628 -9.67 25.52 -30.66
N GLY A 629 -9.22 24.57 -29.82
CA GLY A 629 -8.06 23.73 -30.10
C GLY A 629 -8.26 22.88 -31.37
N GLY A 630 -9.46 22.32 -31.56
CA GLY A 630 -9.81 21.56 -32.76
C GLY A 630 -9.82 22.38 -34.04
N GLU A 631 -10.37 23.60 -34.00
CA GLU A 631 -10.45 24.54 -35.13
C GLU A 631 -9.07 25.04 -35.57
N HIS A 632 -8.12 25.17 -34.60
CA HIS A 632 -6.76 25.68 -34.87
C HIS A 632 -5.70 24.59 -34.93
N GLY A 633 -6.09 23.31 -34.78
CA GLY A 633 -5.15 22.18 -34.80
C GLY A 633 -4.14 22.20 -33.65
N ILE A 634 -4.53 22.73 -32.48
CA ILE A 634 -3.67 22.85 -31.31
C ILE A 634 -3.63 21.51 -30.57
N PRO A 635 -2.45 20.98 -30.21
CA PRO A 635 -2.33 19.75 -29.45
C PRO A 635 -2.66 19.99 -27.97
N LEU A 636 -3.93 19.95 -27.60
CA LEU A 636 -4.41 20.10 -26.23
C LEU A 636 -4.64 18.73 -25.58
N PRO A 637 -4.64 18.65 -24.25
CA PRO A 637 -5.00 17.42 -23.53
C PRO A 637 -6.52 17.19 -23.59
N TYR A 638 -7.02 16.78 -24.77
CA TYR A 638 -8.43 16.48 -24.98
C TYR A 638 -8.85 15.27 -24.17
N ARG A 639 -9.79 15.48 -23.26
CA ARG A 639 -10.31 14.46 -22.36
C ARG A 639 -11.65 13.95 -22.84
N GLY A 640 -11.74 12.68 -23.22
CA GLY A 640 -12.95 12.05 -23.69
C GLY A 640 -13.37 10.87 -22.86
N GLN A 641 -14.58 10.41 -23.14
CA GLN A 641 -15.13 9.23 -22.49
C GLN A 641 -16.11 8.56 -23.45
N SER A 642 -15.89 7.29 -23.74
CA SER A 642 -16.85 6.52 -24.51
C SER A 642 -18.20 6.45 -23.80
N GLN A 643 -19.29 6.42 -24.57
CA GLN A 643 -20.63 6.27 -23.99
C GLN A 643 -20.75 5.01 -23.16
N SER A 644 -21.52 5.08 -22.05
CA SER A 644 -21.92 3.89 -21.32
C SER A 644 -22.76 2.99 -22.22
N SER A 645 -22.50 1.69 -22.14
CA SER A 645 -23.32 0.67 -22.83
C SER A 645 -24.73 0.52 -22.23
N LEU A 646 -24.93 1.04 -21.01
CA LEU A 646 -26.23 1.05 -20.35
C LEU A 646 -26.92 2.38 -20.65
N ALA A 647 -28.05 2.31 -21.37
CA ALA A 647 -28.91 3.46 -21.53
C ALA A 647 -29.46 3.92 -20.17
N ALA A 648 -29.61 5.25 -19.97
CA ALA A 648 -30.19 5.80 -18.74
C ALA A 648 -31.54 5.13 -18.39
N ALA A 649 -32.35 4.82 -19.41
CA ALA A 649 -33.61 4.10 -19.27
C ALA A 649 -33.46 2.70 -18.63
N SER A 650 -32.34 2.02 -18.78
CA SER A 650 -32.15 0.68 -18.22
C SER A 650 -31.91 0.69 -16.70
N LEU A 651 -31.66 1.82 -16.10
CA LEU A 651 -31.51 2.01 -14.65
C LEU A 651 -32.72 2.71 -13.98
N SER A 652 -33.77 3.00 -14.77
CA SER A 652 -34.99 3.66 -14.27
C SER A 652 -35.78 2.83 -13.25
N TYR A 653 -35.53 1.53 -13.17
CA TYR A 653 -36.12 0.65 -12.15
C TYR A 653 -35.58 0.90 -10.74
N LEU A 654 -34.41 1.55 -10.64
CA LEU A 654 -33.86 1.97 -9.34
C LEU A 654 -34.50 3.28 -8.89
N PRO A 655 -34.79 3.44 -7.61
CA PRO A 655 -35.29 4.70 -7.09
C PRO A 655 -34.28 5.83 -7.36
N GLU A 656 -34.80 7.06 -7.54
CA GLU A 656 -33.93 8.24 -7.60
C GLU A 656 -33.12 8.41 -6.33
N GLY A 657 -31.87 8.88 -6.50
CA GLY A 657 -30.95 9.11 -5.40
C GLY A 657 -29.67 8.31 -5.48
N PRO A 658 -28.93 8.12 -4.36
CA PRO A 658 -27.57 7.59 -4.34
C PRO A 658 -27.41 6.20 -4.99
N ALA A 659 -28.41 5.32 -4.87
CA ALA A 659 -28.36 3.98 -5.45
C ALA A 659 -28.33 4.03 -7.00
N ARG A 660 -29.21 4.85 -7.62
CA ARG A 660 -29.25 5.04 -9.07
C ARG A 660 -27.99 5.75 -9.55
N SER A 661 -27.56 6.80 -8.86
CA SER A 661 -26.33 7.54 -9.17
C SER A 661 -25.09 6.63 -9.13
N SER A 662 -24.95 5.80 -8.10
CA SER A 662 -23.87 4.81 -7.98
C SER A 662 -23.89 3.78 -9.12
N ALA A 663 -25.07 3.32 -9.52
CA ALA A 663 -25.20 2.39 -10.65
C ALA A 663 -24.77 3.04 -11.97
N TYR A 664 -25.11 4.30 -12.20
CA TYR A 664 -24.64 5.08 -13.36
C TYR A 664 -23.11 5.19 -13.36
N VAL A 665 -22.51 5.64 -12.25
CA VAL A 665 -21.06 5.80 -12.14
C VAL A 665 -20.33 4.49 -12.44
N ARG A 666 -20.82 3.36 -11.91
CA ARG A 666 -20.25 2.03 -12.20
C ARG A 666 -20.39 1.61 -13.66
N SER A 667 -21.37 2.11 -14.37
CA SER A 667 -21.59 1.83 -15.79
C SER A 667 -20.75 2.68 -16.72
N MET A 668 -20.16 3.77 -16.22
CA MET A 668 -19.34 4.68 -17.01
C MET A 668 -18.05 3.99 -17.49
N ARG A 669 -17.65 4.31 -18.71
CA ARG A 669 -16.34 3.91 -19.25
C ARG A 669 -15.23 4.75 -18.65
N ARG A 670 -14.00 4.25 -18.68
CA ARG A 670 -12.83 5.05 -18.28
C ARG A 670 -12.65 6.24 -19.22
N VAL A 671 -12.12 7.30 -18.64
CA VAL A 671 -11.74 8.50 -19.42
C VAL A 671 -10.48 8.19 -20.21
N GLU A 672 -10.42 8.72 -21.43
CA GLU A 672 -9.29 8.61 -22.35
C GLU A 672 -8.76 10.02 -22.66
N MET A 673 -7.48 10.11 -22.98
CA MET A 673 -6.82 11.37 -23.37
C MET A 673 -6.31 11.25 -24.80
N ASP A 674 -6.56 12.26 -25.62
CA ASP A 674 -5.96 12.41 -26.96
C ASP A 674 -5.34 13.82 -27.05
N PHE A 675 -4.13 13.92 -27.57
CA PHE A 675 -3.43 15.20 -27.75
C PHE A 675 -3.49 15.73 -29.18
N ARG A 676 -4.18 15.04 -30.08
CA ARG A 676 -4.21 15.37 -31.50
C ARG A 676 -5.52 16.01 -31.93
N ARG A 677 -6.63 15.60 -31.33
CA ARG A 677 -7.97 16.03 -31.73
C ARG A 677 -8.96 15.94 -30.58
N PRO A 678 -9.99 16.77 -30.59
CA PRO A 678 -11.11 16.64 -29.67
C PRO A 678 -11.77 15.28 -29.78
N ILE A 679 -12.08 14.71 -28.59
CA ILE A 679 -12.82 13.45 -28.46
C ILE A 679 -14.07 13.67 -27.61
N PRO A 680 -15.23 13.10 -27.99
CA PRO A 680 -16.48 13.32 -27.26
C PRO A 680 -16.42 12.81 -25.83
N HIS A 681 -17.09 13.52 -24.91
CA HIS A 681 -17.20 13.11 -23.51
C HIS A 681 -18.58 12.52 -23.21
N GLY A 682 -18.66 11.19 -23.05
CA GLY A 682 -19.90 10.43 -23.00
C GLY A 682 -20.85 10.80 -21.85
N SER A 683 -20.37 11.13 -20.65
CA SER A 683 -21.21 11.54 -19.53
C SER A 683 -21.60 13.02 -19.58
N LEU A 684 -20.68 13.90 -19.99
CA LEU A 684 -20.93 15.34 -20.12
C LEU A 684 -21.77 15.68 -21.38
N ARG A 685 -21.72 14.82 -22.40
CA ARG A 685 -22.39 15.00 -23.69
C ARG A 685 -21.98 16.28 -24.44
N VAL A 686 -20.71 16.57 -24.36
CA VAL A 686 -20.07 17.62 -25.17
C VAL A 686 -19.18 16.97 -26.23
N PRO A 687 -19.02 17.60 -27.41
CA PRO A 687 -18.28 17.04 -28.54
C PRO A 687 -16.76 16.97 -28.30
N GLY A 688 -16.25 17.75 -27.38
CA GLY A 688 -14.87 17.77 -26.90
C GLY A 688 -14.80 18.41 -25.53
N TYR A 689 -13.78 18.05 -24.76
CA TYR A 689 -13.57 18.63 -23.45
C TYR A 689 -12.07 18.70 -23.14
N VAL A 690 -11.64 19.82 -22.58
CA VAL A 690 -10.28 20.05 -22.06
C VAL A 690 -10.39 20.59 -20.65
N GLN A 691 -9.63 20.04 -19.72
CA GLN A 691 -9.48 20.63 -18.39
C GLN A 691 -8.65 21.91 -18.52
N PHE A 692 -9.17 23.04 -18.04
CA PHE A 692 -8.57 24.35 -18.23
C PHE A 692 -8.66 25.28 -17.02
N THR A 693 -9.63 25.07 -16.15
CA THR A 693 -10.10 26.03 -15.16
C THR A 693 -9.34 26.03 -13.84
N SER A 694 -8.31 25.20 -13.69
CA SER A 694 -7.57 25.09 -12.41
C SER A 694 -6.05 24.94 -12.62
N PRO A 695 -5.36 25.92 -13.26
CA PRO A 695 -3.94 25.81 -13.57
C PRO A 695 -3.01 25.91 -12.35
N ILE A 696 -3.48 26.44 -11.23
CA ILE A 696 -2.69 26.53 -10.00
C ILE A 696 -2.54 25.16 -9.35
N ARG A 697 -3.58 24.33 -9.43
CA ARG A 697 -3.64 23.02 -8.72
C ARG A 697 -3.62 21.80 -9.63
N ARG A 698 -3.66 21.93 -10.97
CA ARG A 698 -3.58 20.81 -11.93
C ARG A 698 -2.62 21.12 -13.07
N TYR A 699 -1.59 20.33 -13.22
CA TYR A 699 -0.59 20.51 -14.27
C TYR A 699 -1.16 20.39 -15.69
N VAL A 700 -2.19 19.55 -15.88
CA VAL A 700 -2.83 19.37 -17.20
C VAL A 700 -3.53 20.66 -17.66
N ASP A 701 -4.16 21.40 -16.75
CA ASP A 701 -4.78 22.70 -17.03
C ASP A 701 -3.70 23.74 -17.37
N LEU A 702 -2.62 23.78 -16.60
CA LEU A 702 -1.49 24.67 -16.87
C LEU A 702 -0.85 24.38 -18.24
N LEU A 703 -0.71 23.10 -18.60
CA LEU A 703 -0.23 22.69 -19.92
C LEU A 703 -1.16 23.20 -21.04
N ALA A 704 -2.48 23.10 -20.84
CA ALA A 704 -3.46 23.61 -21.80
C ALA A 704 -3.37 25.15 -21.96
N HIS A 705 -3.08 25.88 -20.87
CA HIS A 705 -2.80 27.31 -20.93
C HIS A 705 -1.58 27.61 -21.81
N TYR A 706 -0.43 26.98 -21.54
CA TYR A 706 0.79 27.19 -22.34
C TYR A 706 0.54 26.91 -23.83
N GLN A 707 -0.14 25.84 -24.16
CA GLN A 707 -0.38 25.46 -25.54
C GLN A 707 -1.34 26.42 -26.26
N SER A 708 -2.41 26.85 -25.58
CA SER A 708 -3.37 27.81 -26.12
C SER A 708 -2.74 29.17 -26.34
N LEU A 709 -1.85 29.64 -25.46
CA LEU A 709 -1.19 30.94 -25.57
C LEU A 709 -0.06 30.92 -26.63
N ASN A 710 0.77 29.88 -26.68
CA ASN A 710 1.82 29.75 -27.68
C ASN A 710 1.30 29.71 -29.10
N SER A 711 0.15 29.10 -29.37
CA SER A 711 -0.47 29.07 -30.68
C SER A 711 -0.97 30.45 -31.15
N ARG A 712 -1.44 31.29 -30.21
CA ARG A 712 -1.84 32.68 -30.51
C ARG A 712 -0.68 33.54 -30.98
N ILE A 713 0.50 33.39 -30.36
CA ILE A 713 1.70 34.14 -30.78
C ILE A 713 2.07 33.78 -32.23
N HIS A 714 1.80 32.58 -32.70
CA HIS A 714 2.01 32.18 -34.10
C HIS A 714 0.90 32.63 -35.02
N VAL A 715 -0.36 32.68 -34.57
CA VAL A 715 -1.51 33.14 -35.36
C VAL A 715 -1.49 34.66 -35.50
N ILE A 716 -1.02 35.42 -34.54
CA ILE A 716 -0.88 36.89 -34.62
C ILE A 716 0.33 37.30 -35.48
N LYS A 717 1.27 36.41 -35.74
CA LYS A 717 2.45 36.66 -36.60
C LYS A 717 2.26 36.28 -38.07
N ILE A 718 1.08 35.74 -38.45
CA ILE A 718 0.66 35.52 -39.84
C ILE A 718 -0.38 36.62 -40.21
#